data_ebcabe6527df7b88234bbdcac7e3f7b9
#
_entry.id   ebcabe6527df7b88234bbdcac7e3f7b9
#
_cell.length_a   1.000
_cell.length_b   1.000
_cell.length_c   1.000
_cell.angle_alpha   90.00
_cell.angle_beta   90.00
_cell.angle_gamma   90.00
#
_symmetry.space_group_name_H-M   'P 1'
#
loop_
_entity.id
_entity.type
_entity.pdbx_description
1 polymer ?
#
loop_
_entity_poly.entity_id
_entity_poly.type
_entity_poly.pdbx_seq_one_letter_code
_entity_poly.pdbx_strand_id
1 'polypeptide(L)'
;MKKYYNTFIMLVIALMGLSLTSCSNDDLNTDQFGNDITLQSFGPCPVLRGGTLHFIGSNLDQISEIDLPGADPITQYEVLKSGRESEITIQVPAEKCTTGTVTLKTAKGGVITSVTPITYREDIKLTQFYVGTEKNYTGSVGQTLTIKGDYLNLIHGIIFADKDTVNEKLFTAHDRYTITVAIPKEAKTGTFKLTDLAASPNEIETSEALVINLPTVSSLTPETIKAGNNITITGESLGQIASIEFTGAPAEKFTIAQDGKSISVIVPAKATDGEVNLVTSSGVKIPAGSIKTVVPTELVAAPNPVKNGADVTITGKDLDLVTGIAFPNAAGSIKSANTTTIVATVPEKAQNGDITLSLANGKTVIVAYKLVAPVVTEFSQTSIIAGNALIIKGINLDLVASVVFPGDGSPTVTTLKQTDTTIGLTIPEAAEGTGLKFILKNGETVDVTGITINASSTPAVSADASGTIGEYVTINGKNFNNVETVYIDNTKVVKFSARTNTSMTFQIPATVAAGTYDLKMVTPDGTSTVVCKITAASPELDVADYVKSMDGKAITYPYALTWGDDGRFNITQDVMTKMGIKIGSVLRFYKKTATTGQIQINNGAWKAYTTLTDWNGTESVLSITINKACMDFINESPGIVIQGGLNDITKMTFQP
;
A
#
# COMPACT_ATOMS: atom_id res chain seq x y z
N MET A 1 -19.34 -7.36 5.22
CA MET A 1 -20.64 -7.08 4.54
C MET A 1 -21.76 -8.09 4.81
N LYS A 2 -21.50 -9.33 5.24
CA LYS A 2 -22.55 -10.32 5.59
C LYS A 2 -23.32 -10.06 6.89
N LYS A 3 -22.77 -9.25 7.81
CA LYS A 3 -23.37 -9.02 9.15
C LYS A 3 -24.50 -7.96 9.16
N TYR A 4 -24.50 -7.06 8.17
CA TYR A 4 -25.54 -6.01 8.05
C TYR A 4 -26.76 -6.42 7.21
N TYR A 5 -26.60 -7.45 6.37
CA TYR A 5 -27.70 -7.96 5.52
C TYR A 5 -28.76 -8.70 6.35
N ASN A 6 -28.33 -9.46 7.35
CA ASN A 6 -29.27 -10.17 8.24
C ASN A 6 -30.04 -9.23 9.18
N THR A 7 -29.40 -8.10 9.58
CA THR A 7 -30.07 -7.10 10.43
C THR A 7 -31.12 -6.30 9.64
N PHE A 8 -30.84 -6.03 8.35
CA PHE A 8 -31.79 -5.35 7.47
C PHE A 8 -33.01 -6.22 7.14
N ILE A 9 -32.80 -7.52 6.89
CA ILE A 9 -33.89 -8.49 6.67
C ILE A 9 -34.73 -8.66 7.93
N MET A 10 -34.16 -8.71 9.12
CA MET A 10 -34.93 -8.77 10.37
C MET A 10 -35.72 -7.47 10.63
N LEU A 11 -35.19 -6.31 10.23
CA LEU A 11 -35.92 -5.04 10.39
C LEU A 11 -37.09 -4.93 9.41
N VAL A 12 -36.95 -5.43 8.18
CA VAL A 12 -38.05 -5.45 7.18
C VAL A 12 -39.13 -6.45 7.58
N ILE A 13 -38.77 -7.61 8.14
CA ILE A 13 -39.75 -8.59 8.66
C ILE A 13 -40.47 -8.04 9.90
N ALA A 14 -39.78 -7.30 10.77
CA ALA A 14 -40.37 -6.65 11.94
C ALA A 14 -41.34 -5.51 11.54
N LEU A 15 -41.03 -4.75 10.45
CA LEU A 15 -41.93 -3.72 9.94
C LEU A 15 -43.18 -4.32 9.22
N MET A 16 -43.04 -5.48 8.56
CA MET A 16 -44.21 -6.18 7.99
C MET A 16 -45.05 -6.88 9.03
N GLY A 17 -44.50 -7.22 10.20
CA GLY A 17 -45.25 -7.82 11.33
C GLY A 17 -46.09 -6.82 12.12
N LEU A 18 -45.85 -5.50 11.97
CA LEU A 18 -46.59 -4.46 12.69
C LEU A 18 -47.81 -3.95 11.92
N SER A 19 -48.03 -4.40 10.69
CA SER A 19 -49.19 -4.02 9.87
C SER A 19 -50.33 -5.05 9.86
N LEU A 20 -50.24 -6.12 10.67
CA LEU A 20 -51.27 -7.18 10.72
C LEU A 20 -52.04 -7.24 12.06
N THR A 21 -51.87 -6.23 12.92
CA THR A 21 -52.70 -6.15 14.13
C THR A 21 -53.56 -4.90 14.11
N SER A 22 -54.52 -4.87 13.22
CA SER A 22 -55.72 -4.05 13.42
C SER A 22 -56.89 -4.67 12.66
N CYS A 23 -57.35 -5.79 13.17
CA CYS A 23 -58.76 -6.16 13.06
C CYS A 23 -59.23 -6.32 14.50
N SER A 24 -59.46 -5.20 15.18
CA SER A 24 -60.45 -5.19 16.25
C SER A 24 -61.79 -5.31 15.58
N ASN A 25 -62.61 -6.22 16.06
CA ASN A 25 -64.07 -6.23 15.81
C ASN A 25 -64.65 -4.95 16.42
N ASP A 26 -64.42 -3.81 15.76
CA ASP A 26 -65.32 -2.69 15.86
C ASP A 26 -66.35 -2.90 14.77
N ASP A 27 -67.57 -2.92 15.17
CA ASP A 27 -68.74 -3.04 14.32
C ASP A 27 -68.53 -2.26 13.03
N LEU A 28 -68.32 -2.98 11.91
CA LEU A 28 -68.45 -2.42 10.57
C LEU A 28 -69.80 -1.75 10.59
N ASN A 29 -69.82 -0.41 10.64
CA ASN A 29 -71.01 0.35 10.51
C ASN A 29 -71.63 -0.08 9.17
N THR A 30 -72.57 -1.00 9.25
CA THR A 30 -73.33 -1.54 8.08
C THR A 30 -74.14 -0.46 7.39
N ASP A 31 -74.10 0.78 7.91
CA ASP A 31 -74.75 1.95 7.33
C ASP A 31 -73.80 2.83 6.49
N GLN A 32 -72.84 2.20 5.72
CA GLN A 32 -72.09 2.93 4.68
C GLN A 32 -73.05 3.57 3.63
N PHE A 33 -74.17 3.02 3.47
CA PHE A 33 -75.19 3.44 2.48
C PHE A 33 -76.28 4.23 3.17
N GLY A 34 -76.35 5.54 2.87
CA GLY A 34 -77.32 6.47 3.43
C GLY A 34 -78.59 6.56 2.66
N ASN A 35 -79.52 7.45 3.10
CA ASN A 35 -80.77 7.79 2.38
C ASN A 35 -80.48 8.84 1.27
N ASP A 36 -79.35 9.55 1.31
CA ASP A 36 -79.01 10.51 0.27
C ASP A 36 -78.34 9.82 -0.92
N ILE A 37 -78.39 10.46 -2.09
CA ILE A 37 -77.68 9.98 -3.27
C ILE A 37 -76.20 10.24 -3.12
N THR A 38 -75.35 9.21 -3.02
CA THR A 38 -73.93 9.32 -2.86
C THR A 38 -73.17 8.34 -3.73
N LEU A 39 -72.02 8.77 -4.29
CA LEU A 39 -71.05 7.91 -4.97
C LEU A 39 -69.98 7.52 -4.02
N GLN A 40 -69.82 6.22 -3.76
CA GLN A 40 -68.78 5.69 -2.88
C GLN A 40 -67.51 5.21 -3.64
N SER A 41 -67.75 4.52 -4.74
CA SER A 41 -66.72 4.02 -5.62
C SER A 41 -67.15 3.85 -7.04
N PHE A 42 -66.22 3.82 -7.96
CA PHE A 42 -66.44 3.42 -9.34
C PHE A 42 -65.25 2.64 -9.86
N GLY A 43 -65.50 1.74 -10.85
CA GLY A 43 -64.43 0.93 -11.42
C GLY A 43 -64.90 -0.03 -12.49
N PRO A 44 -63.98 -0.69 -13.18
CA PRO A 44 -62.52 -0.64 -13.02
C PRO A 44 -61.94 0.73 -13.40
N CYS A 45 -60.85 1.11 -12.76
CA CYS A 45 -60.11 2.33 -13.11
C CYS A 45 -58.59 2.00 -13.07
N PRO A 46 -57.91 2.04 -14.22
CA PRO A 46 -58.36 2.49 -15.54
C PRO A 46 -59.43 1.58 -16.17
N VAL A 47 -60.39 2.21 -16.86
CA VAL A 47 -61.44 1.52 -17.59
C VAL A 47 -61.13 1.46 -19.09
N LEU A 48 -61.51 0.35 -19.74
CA LEU A 48 -61.40 0.22 -21.21
C LEU A 48 -62.39 1.16 -21.89
N ARG A 49 -61.98 1.94 -22.88
CA ARG A 49 -62.92 2.68 -23.75
C ARG A 49 -63.83 1.68 -24.49
N GLY A 50 -65.13 1.93 -24.48
CA GLY A 50 -66.10 0.95 -24.94
C GLY A 50 -66.35 -0.17 -23.95
N GLY A 51 -65.66 -0.22 -22.81
CA GLY A 51 -65.95 -1.21 -21.75
C GLY A 51 -66.99 -0.76 -20.75
N THR A 52 -67.33 -1.63 -19.81
CA THR A 52 -68.31 -1.38 -18.76
C THR A 52 -67.63 -0.71 -17.55
N LEU A 53 -68.21 0.38 -17.06
CA LEU A 53 -67.86 1.07 -15.84
C LEU A 53 -68.99 0.93 -14.81
N HIS A 54 -68.64 0.46 -13.63
CA HIS A 54 -69.59 0.29 -12.51
C HIS A 54 -69.49 1.47 -11.56
N PHE A 55 -70.59 1.89 -11.00
CA PHE A 55 -70.69 2.87 -9.92
C PHE A 55 -71.40 2.24 -8.74
N ILE A 56 -70.87 2.33 -7.58
CA ILE A 56 -71.41 1.79 -6.32
C ILE A 56 -71.64 2.96 -5.37
N GLY A 57 -72.77 3.00 -4.76
CA GLY A 57 -73.11 4.07 -3.83
C GLY A 57 -74.53 3.91 -3.25
N SER A 58 -75.10 5.03 -2.82
CA SER A 58 -76.48 5.04 -2.29
C SER A 58 -77.45 5.70 -3.27
N ASN A 59 -78.55 5.04 -3.55
CA ASN A 59 -79.66 5.55 -4.37
C ASN A 59 -79.27 6.06 -5.78
N LEU A 60 -78.21 5.46 -6.37
CA LEU A 60 -77.70 5.84 -7.69
C LEU A 60 -78.68 5.56 -8.83
N ASP A 61 -79.66 4.74 -8.59
CA ASP A 61 -80.81 4.51 -9.50
C ASP A 61 -81.66 5.75 -9.73
N GLN A 62 -81.46 6.83 -8.94
CA GLN A 62 -82.21 8.10 -9.07
C GLN A 62 -81.42 9.19 -9.80
N ILE A 63 -80.22 8.91 -10.32
CA ILE A 63 -79.46 9.87 -11.15
C ILE A 63 -80.12 9.98 -12.53
N SER A 64 -79.99 11.13 -13.18
CA SER A 64 -80.48 11.40 -14.48
C SER A 64 -79.46 11.46 -15.59
N GLU A 65 -78.22 11.72 -15.20
CA GLU A 65 -77.12 11.96 -16.14
C GLU A 65 -75.80 11.62 -15.49
N ILE A 66 -74.90 11.06 -16.26
CA ILE A 66 -73.47 10.79 -15.90
C ILE A 66 -72.60 11.53 -16.89
N ASP A 67 -71.76 12.43 -16.38
CA ASP A 67 -70.74 13.14 -17.17
C ASP A 67 -69.37 12.53 -16.96
N LEU A 68 -68.82 11.96 -18.00
CA LEU A 68 -67.43 11.62 -18.09
C LEU A 68 -66.66 12.78 -18.73
N PRO A 69 -65.52 13.16 -18.22
CA PRO A 69 -64.69 14.27 -18.78
C PRO A 69 -64.48 14.10 -20.29
N GLY A 70 -64.82 15.14 -21.09
CA GLY A 70 -64.62 15.17 -22.53
C GLY A 70 -65.69 14.42 -23.35
N ALA A 71 -66.55 13.63 -22.72
CA ALA A 71 -67.63 12.90 -23.39
C ALA A 71 -68.98 13.69 -23.42
N ASP A 72 -69.86 13.31 -24.32
CA ASP A 72 -71.20 13.79 -24.28
C ASP A 72 -71.93 13.22 -23.05
N PRO A 73 -72.94 13.91 -22.43
CA PRO A 73 -73.62 13.44 -21.25
C PRO A 73 -74.33 12.08 -21.48
N ILE A 74 -74.15 11.16 -20.53
CA ILE A 74 -74.71 9.80 -20.60
C ILE A 74 -75.99 9.76 -19.78
N THR A 75 -77.13 9.56 -20.45
CA THR A 75 -78.45 9.47 -19.82
C THR A 75 -79.01 8.03 -19.82
N GLN A 76 -78.29 7.10 -20.45
CA GLN A 76 -78.66 5.69 -20.49
C GLN A 76 -77.64 4.88 -19.67
N TYR A 77 -78.14 4.23 -18.63
CA TYR A 77 -77.32 3.38 -17.77
C TYR A 77 -78.17 2.18 -17.33
N GLU A 78 -77.48 1.10 -16.97
CA GLU A 78 -78.10 -0.10 -16.44
C GLU A 78 -78.06 -0.07 -14.91
N VAL A 79 -79.22 -0.40 -14.27
CA VAL A 79 -79.34 -0.52 -12.82
C VAL A 79 -79.20 -1.98 -12.43
N LEU A 80 -78.05 -2.36 -11.83
CA LEU A 80 -77.82 -3.72 -11.34
C LEU A 80 -78.42 -3.93 -9.95
N LYS A 81 -78.42 -2.90 -9.11
CA LYS A 81 -78.98 -2.90 -7.77
C LYS A 81 -79.56 -1.51 -7.46
N SER A 82 -80.74 -1.45 -6.92
CA SER A 82 -81.44 -0.20 -6.58
C SER A 82 -81.60 -0.01 -5.07
N GLY A 83 -81.80 1.24 -4.64
CA GLY A 83 -82.02 1.62 -3.23
C GLY A 83 -80.80 2.06 -2.48
N ARG A 84 -80.83 1.94 -1.14
CA ARG A 84 -79.76 2.44 -0.26
C ARG A 84 -78.37 1.91 -0.63
N GLU A 85 -78.31 0.67 -1.04
CA GLU A 85 -77.12 0.10 -1.67
C GLU A 85 -77.41 -0.09 -3.13
N SER A 86 -76.83 0.75 -3.97
CA SER A 86 -77.15 0.76 -5.40
C SER A 86 -75.84 0.57 -6.22
N GLU A 87 -76.01 -0.13 -7.32
CA GLU A 87 -74.99 -0.32 -8.33
C GLU A 87 -75.59 -0.07 -9.72
N ILE A 88 -74.97 0.78 -10.49
CA ILE A 88 -75.33 1.08 -11.86
C ILE A 88 -74.07 0.90 -12.75
N THR A 89 -74.32 0.65 -14.04
CA THR A 89 -73.30 0.51 -15.04
C THR A 89 -73.55 1.33 -16.27
N ILE A 90 -72.52 1.75 -16.93
CA ILE A 90 -72.54 2.38 -18.24
C ILE A 90 -71.53 1.70 -19.17
N GLN A 91 -71.77 1.86 -20.47
CA GLN A 91 -70.74 1.64 -21.48
C GLN A 91 -70.01 2.93 -21.65
N VAL A 92 -68.70 2.87 -21.42
CA VAL A 92 -67.76 4.03 -21.60
C VAL A 92 -67.72 4.37 -23.09
N PRO A 93 -67.97 5.64 -23.50
CA PRO A 93 -67.82 6.01 -24.91
C PRO A 93 -66.41 5.65 -25.45
N ALA A 94 -66.39 5.11 -26.67
CA ALA A 94 -65.15 4.71 -27.33
C ALA A 94 -64.25 5.91 -27.71
N GLU A 95 -64.85 7.09 -27.82
CA GLU A 95 -64.14 8.32 -28.23
C GLU A 95 -64.49 9.48 -27.28
N LYS A 96 -63.69 10.56 -27.36
CA LYS A 96 -63.82 11.85 -26.64
C LYS A 96 -63.64 11.83 -25.12
N CYS A 97 -63.59 10.68 -24.45
CA CYS A 97 -63.33 10.65 -23.00
C CYS A 97 -61.91 11.11 -22.67
N THR A 98 -61.73 11.92 -21.61
CA THR A 98 -60.46 12.36 -21.06
C THR A 98 -60.37 12.04 -19.59
N THR A 99 -59.15 11.93 -19.04
CA THR A 99 -58.94 11.75 -17.60
C THR A 99 -59.46 12.95 -16.83
N GLY A 100 -60.17 12.71 -15.73
CA GLY A 100 -60.71 13.75 -14.87
C GLY A 100 -61.79 13.21 -13.92
N THR A 101 -62.46 14.05 -13.13
CA THR A 101 -63.48 13.65 -12.19
C THR A 101 -64.79 13.33 -12.91
N VAL A 102 -65.46 12.25 -12.49
CA VAL A 102 -66.78 11.88 -12.96
C VAL A 102 -67.82 12.71 -12.21
N THR A 103 -68.88 13.14 -12.91
CA THR A 103 -69.96 13.88 -12.30
C THR A 103 -71.30 13.15 -12.56
N LEU A 104 -72.05 12.90 -11.48
CA LEU A 104 -73.39 12.34 -11.52
C LEU A 104 -74.44 13.46 -11.24
N LYS A 105 -75.46 13.61 -12.06
CA LYS A 105 -76.49 14.61 -11.85
C LYS A 105 -77.82 13.95 -11.56
N THR A 106 -78.60 14.55 -10.69
CA THR A 106 -79.95 14.09 -10.36
C THR A 106 -80.99 14.91 -11.10
N ALA A 107 -82.24 14.36 -11.33
CA ALA A 107 -83.34 15.07 -11.96
C ALA A 107 -83.73 16.36 -11.20
N LYS A 108 -83.33 16.51 -9.94
CA LYS A 108 -83.66 17.70 -9.12
C LYS A 108 -82.49 18.72 -9.11
N GLY A 109 -81.48 18.51 -9.98
CA GLY A 109 -80.35 19.44 -10.11
C GLY A 109 -79.23 19.23 -9.10
N GLY A 110 -79.19 18.14 -8.30
CA GLY A 110 -78.10 17.76 -7.46
C GLY A 110 -76.88 17.28 -8.29
N VAL A 111 -75.71 17.60 -7.87
CA VAL A 111 -74.46 17.24 -8.55
C VAL A 111 -73.55 16.52 -7.57
N ILE A 112 -73.04 15.32 -7.95
CA ILE A 112 -72.15 14.50 -7.19
C ILE A 112 -70.89 14.33 -8.03
N THR A 113 -69.69 14.77 -7.50
CA THR A 113 -68.47 14.65 -8.22
C THR A 113 -67.59 13.60 -7.54
N SER A 114 -66.92 12.75 -8.30
CA SER A 114 -66.02 11.73 -7.78
C SER A 114 -64.76 12.37 -7.12
N VAL A 115 -64.29 11.75 -6.05
CA VAL A 115 -63.06 12.18 -5.36
C VAL A 115 -61.81 11.84 -6.19
N THR A 116 -61.84 10.67 -6.85
CA THR A 116 -60.72 10.21 -7.70
C THR A 116 -61.05 10.44 -9.16
N PRO A 117 -60.08 10.77 -10.01
CA PRO A 117 -60.27 10.87 -11.44
C PRO A 117 -60.47 9.49 -12.07
N ILE A 118 -61.33 9.43 -13.10
CA ILE A 118 -61.41 8.27 -14.01
C ILE A 118 -60.19 8.30 -14.93
N THR A 119 -59.60 7.16 -15.14
CA THR A 119 -58.51 6.95 -16.10
C THR A 119 -58.90 5.84 -17.07
N TYR A 120 -58.37 5.90 -18.28
CA TYR A 120 -58.76 4.99 -19.34
C TYR A 120 -57.60 4.08 -19.74
N ARG A 121 -57.97 2.86 -20.08
CA ARG A 121 -57.12 1.89 -20.73
C ARG A 121 -57.67 1.66 -22.14
N GLU A 122 -56.77 1.74 -23.11
CA GLU A 122 -57.11 1.49 -24.51
C GLU A 122 -56.71 0.07 -24.89
N ASP A 123 -57.51 -0.56 -25.74
CA ASP A 123 -57.19 -1.87 -26.31
C ASP A 123 -56.34 -1.67 -27.58
N ILE A 124 -55.14 -1.21 -27.39
CA ILE A 124 -54.21 -0.97 -28.49
C ILE A 124 -53.84 -2.32 -29.10
N LYS A 125 -54.00 -2.46 -30.41
CA LYS A 125 -53.69 -3.68 -31.15
C LYS A 125 -52.49 -3.45 -32.07
N LEU A 126 -51.45 -4.26 -31.90
CA LEU A 126 -50.38 -4.42 -32.86
C LEU A 126 -50.76 -5.52 -33.84
N THR A 127 -50.81 -5.24 -35.16
CA THR A 127 -51.14 -6.21 -36.19
C THR A 127 -49.87 -6.79 -36.84
N GLN A 128 -48.97 -5.94 -37.22
CA GLN A 128 -47.67 -6.32 -37.82
C GLN A 128 -46.69 -5.16 -37.76
N PHE A 129 -45.43 -5.47 -37.96
CA PHE A 129 -44.39 -4.48 -38.29
C PHE A 129 -43.56 -4.98 -39.46
N TYR A 130 -42.83 -4.09 -40.13
CA TYR A 130 -41.93 -4.45 -41.22
C TYR A 130 -40.96 -3.32 -41.55
N VAL A 131 -39.84 -3.66 -42.23
CA VAL A 131 -38.90 -2.69 -42.75
C VAL A 131 -38.90 -2.77 -44.29
N GLY A 132 -39.27 -1.67 -44.94
CA GLY A 132 -39.38 -1.59 -46.40
C GLY A 132 -40.61 -2.29 -46.93
N THR A 133 -40.63 -3.62 -47.02
CA THR A 133 -41.73 -4.43 -47.54
C THR A 133 -42.41 -5.24 -46.45
N GLU A 134 -43.71 -5.47 -46.58
CA GLU A 134 -44.47 -6.26 -45.60
C GLU A 134 -43.87 -7.64 -45.35
N LYS A 135 -43.93 -8.08 -44.08
CA LYS A 135 -43.34 -9.35 -43.60
C LYS A 135 -41.80 -9.40 -43.62
N ASN A 136 -41.12 -8.29 -43.92
CA ASN A 136 -39.70 -8.20 -43.74
C ASN A 136 -39.39 -7.65 -42.36
N TYR A 137 -38.87 -8.50 -41.45
CA TYR A 137 -38.51 -8.15 -40.08
C TYR A 137 -37.00 -7.79 -39.94
N THR A 138 -36.28 -7.66 -41.05
CA THR A 138 -34.87 -7.38 -41.08
C THR A 138 -34.60 -5.96 -41.59
N GLY A 139 -33.82 -5.17 -40.83
CA GLY A 139 -33.51 -3.82 -41.22
C GLY A 139 -32.14 -3.36 -40.72
N SER A 140 -31.66 -2.27 -41.33
CA SER A 140 -30.44 -1.59 -40.90
C SER A 140 -30.77 -0.36 -40.07
N VAL A 141 -29.88 0.06 -39.22
CA VAL A 141 -29.94 1.33 -38.48
C VAL A 141 -30.27 2.48 -39.46
N GLY A 142 -31.17 3.36 -39.06
CA GLY A 142 -31.61 4.51 -39.85
C GLY A 142 -32.67 4.18 -40.89
N GLN A 143 -32.93 2.91 -41.21
CA GLN A 143 -34.08 2.52 -42.07
C GLN A 143 -35.41 2.75 -41.34
N THR A 144 -36.44 2.98 -42.11
CA THR A 144 -37.81 3.19 -41.58
C THR A 144 -38.45 1.86 -41.19
N LEU A 145 -38.72 1.71 -39.89
CA LEU A 145 -39.62 0.68 -39.33
C LEU A 145 -41.05 1.17 -39.44
N THR A 146 -41.92 0.38 -40.06
CA THR A 146 -43.35 0.63 -40.16
C THR A 146 -44.10 -0.33 -39.24
N ILE A 147 -44.94 0.20 -38.38
CA ILE A 147 -45.77 -0.54 -37.42
C ILE A 147 -47.23 -0.30 -37.80
N LYS A 148 -48.03 -1.35 -37.92
CA LYS A 148 -49.43 -1.34 -38.24
C LYS A 148 -50.27 -1.93 -37.12
N GLY A 149 -51.43 -1.32 -36.87
CA GLY A 149 -52.28 -1.76 -35.79
C GLY A 149 -53.62 -0.99 -35.72
N ASP A 150 -54.18 -0.92 -34.53
CA ASP A 150 -55.32 -0.06 -34.21
C ASP A 150 -55.05 0.67 -32.89
N TYR A 151 -55.52 1.89 -32.74
CA TYR A 151 -55.27 2.82 -31.64
C TYR A 151 -53.78 3.15 -31.43
N LEU A 152 -52.94 3.04 -32.46
CA LEU A 152 -51.52 3.36 -32.39
C LEU A 152 -51.24 4.86 -32.11
N ASN A 153 -52.21 5.74 -32.32
CA ASN A 153 -52.17 7.15 -31.93
C ASN A 153 -52.02 7.39 -30.41
N LEU A 154 -52.21 6.35 -29.61
CA LEU A 154 -52.07 6.37 -28.15
C LEU A 154 -50.69 5.88 -27.70
N ILE A 155 -49.88 5.44 -28.61
CA ILE A 155 -48.51 5.03 -28.35
C ILE A 155 -47.61 6.27 -28.35
N HIS A 156 -46.98 6.54 -27.25
CA HIS A 156 -46.07 7.68 -27.08
C HIS A 156 -44.60 7.29 -27.06
N GLY A 157 -44.31 5.98 -27.06
CA GLY A 157 -42.91 5.48 -27.07
C GLY A 157 -42.78 4.08 -27.64
N ILE A 158 -41.60 3.78 -28.16
CA ILE A 158 -41.17 2.46 -28.60
C ILE A 158 -39.89 2.07 -27.83
N ILE A 159 -39.93 0.95 -27.11
CA ILE A 159 -38.81 0.42 -26.35
C ILE A 159 -38.20 -0.70 -27.18
N PHE A 160 -37.03 -0.43 -27.81
CA PHE A 160 -36.26 -1.43 -28.53
C PHE A 160 -35.52 -2.35 -27.56
N ALA A 161 -35.13 -3.54 -27.99
CA ALA A 161 -34.41 -4.50 -27.16
C ALA A 161 -33.15 -3.85 -26.53
N ASP A 162 -33.03 -3.95 -25.20
CA ASP A 162 -31.93 -3.36 -24.37
C ASP A 162 -31.69 -1.86 -24.61
N LYS A 163 -32.71 -1.12 -25.00
CA LYS A 163 -32.63 0.30 -25.37
C LYS A 163 -33.59 1.17 -24.60
N ASP A 164 -33.20 2.42 -24.42
CA ASP A 164 -34.09 3.47 -23.94
C ASP A 164 -35.26 3.72 -24.91
N THR A 165 -36.32 4.27 -24.37
CA THR A 165 -37.55 4.52 -25.13
C THR A 165 -37.34 5.59 -26.20
N VAL A 166 -37.69 5.26 -27.45
CA VAL A 166 -37.79 6.22 -28.53
C VAL A 166 -39.15 6.92 -28.44
N ASN A 167 -39.11 8.22 -28.14
CA ASN A 167 -40.31 9.04 -27.93
C ASN A 167 -41.00 9.37 -29.25
N GLU A 168 -42.34 9.57 -29.21
CA GLU A 168 -43.19 9.93 -30.34
C GLU A 168 -42.71 11.12 -31.19
N LYS A 169 -41.95 12.04 -30.59
CA LYS A 169 -41.34 13.19 -31.31
C LYS A 169 -40.39 12.78 -32.44
N LEU A 170 -39.92 11.53 -32.40
CA LEU A 170 -39.05 10.93 -33.42
C LEU A 170 -39.84 10.07 -34.42
N PHE A 171 -41.16 9.97 -34.28
CA PHE A 171 -42.00 9.27 -35.25
C PHE A 171 -42.15 10.13 -36.50
N THR A 172 -42.01 9.54 -37.68
CA THR A 172 -42.16 10.23 -38.98
C THR A 172 -43.62 10.12 -39.50
N ALA A 173 -44.37 9.15 -39.03
CA ALA A 173 -45.82 9.08 -39.11
C ALA A 173 -46.35 8.54 -37.80
N HIS A 174 -47.48 9.10 -37.32
CA HIS A 174 -48.11 8.72 -36.08
C HIS A 174 -49.62 8.96 -36.18
N ASP A 175 -50.33 7.96 -36.60
CA ASP A 175 -51.79 7.98 -36.67
C ASP A 175 -52.42 6.74 -36.02
N ARG A 176 -53.74 6.60 -36.07
CA ARG A 176 -54.44 5.49 -35.43
C ARG A 176 -53.99 4.11 -35.93
N TYR A 177 -53.57 3.98 -37.18
CA TYR A 177 -53.30 2.70 -37.83
C TYR A 177 -51.81 2.49 -38.14
N THR A 178 -50.98 3.53 -38.01
CA THR A 178 -49.61 3.48 -38.49
C THR A 178 -48.68 4.31 -37.60
N ILE A 179 -47.57 3.72 -37.21
CA ILE A 179 -46.39 4.42 -36.73
C ILE A 179 -45.23 4.14 -37.68
N THR A 180 -44.47 5.17 -38.04
CA THR A 180 -43.19 5.00 -38.72
C THR A 180 -42.12 5.70 -37.93
N VAL A 181 -40.99 5.01 -37.77
CA VAL A 181 -39.84 5.51 -37.00
C VAL A 181 -38.57 5.01 -37.62
N ALA A 182 -37.47 5.79 -37.58
CA ALA A 182 -36.15 5.30 -37.96
C ALA A 182 -35.63 4.34 -36.90
N ILE A 183 -35.09 3.19 -37.33
CA ILE A 183 -34.42 2.25 -36.43
C ILE A 183 -33.25 2.98 -35.76
N PRO A 184 -33.20 3.11 -34.42
CA PRO A 184 -32.17 3.88 -33.73
C PRO A 184 -30.80 3.20 -33.81
N LYS A 185 -29.73 3.99 -33.65
CA LYS A 185 -28.36 3.52 -33.76
C LYS A 185 -28.01 2.43 -32.74
N GLU A 186 -28.64 2.47 -31.60
CA GLU A 186 -28.42 1.58 -30.47
C GLU A 186 -29.33 0.36 -30.48
N ALA A 187 -30.23 0.23 -31.45
CA ALA A 187 -31.15 -0.91 -31.54
C ALA A 187 -30.36 -2.22 -31.66
N LYS A 188 -30.83 -3.24 -30.94
CA LYS A 188 -30.37 -4.63 -31.01
C LYS A 188 -31.44 -5.51 -31.64
N THR A 189 -31.04 -6.64 -32.19
CA THR A 189 -31.94 -7.69 -32.59
C THR A 189 -32.75 -8.17 -31.39
N GLY A 190 -34.06 -8.20 -31.51
CA GLY A 190 -34.98 -8.63 -30.45
C GLY A 190 -36.40 -8.12 -30.67
N THR A 191 -37.30 -8.55 -29.82
CA THR A 191 -38.65 -7.97 -29.73
C THR A 191 -38.57 -6.54 -29.20
N PHE A 192 -39.51 -5.71 -29.57
CA PHE A 192 -39.67 -4.37 -29.03
C PHE A 192 -41.07 -4.17 -28.49
N LYS A 193 -41.23 -3.17 -27.64
CA LYS A 193 -42.51 -2.86 -27.01
C LYS A 193 -43.02 -1.49 -27.47
N LEU A 194 -44.33 -1.40 -27.67
CA LEU A 194 -45.03 -0.14 -27.81
C LEU A 194 -45.54 0.27 -26.43
N THR A 195 -45.45 1.54 -26.06
CA THR A 195 -45.89 2.03 -24.75
C THR A 195 -46.61 3.38 -24.86
N ASP A 196 -47.64 3.57 -24.04
CA ASP A 196 -48.34 4.85 -23.89
C ASP A 196 -47.64 5.83 -22.95
N LEU A 197 -46.50 5.46 -22.32
CA LEU A 197 -45.77 6.25 -21.35
C LEU A 197 -46.61 6.76 -20.16
N ALA A 198 -47.72 6.13 -19.85
CA ALA A 198 -48.53 6.48 -18.68
C ALA A 198 -47.80 6.13 -17.36
N ALA A 199 -48.28 6.67 -16.24
CA ALA A 199 -47.72 6.33 -14.92
C ALA A 199 -47.79 4.82 -14.59
N SER A 200 -48.80 4.11 -15.14
CA SER A 200 -48.90 2.64 -15.21
C SER A 200 -48.95 2.29 -16.69
N PRO A 201 -47.82 2.07 -17.35
CA PRO A 201 -47.78 2.01 -18.80
C PRO A 201 -48.44 0.76 -19.34
N ASN A 202 -49.20 0.93 -20.44
CA ASN A 202 -49.68 -0.16 -21.25
C ASN A 202 -48.57 -0.52 -22.26
N GLU A 203 -48.00 -1.69 -22.11
CA GLU A 203 -46.90 -2.18 -22.97
C GLU A 203 -47.40 -3.35 -23.84
N ILE A 204 -47.17 -3.25 -25.15
CA ILE A 204 -47.51 -4.30 -26.12
C ILE A 204 -46.23 -4.75 -26.77
N GLU A 205 -45.83 -5.97 -26.52
CA GLU A 205 -44.62 -6.57 -27.09
C GLU A 205 -44.91 -7.21 -28.46
N THR A 206 -43.97 -7.09 -29.38
CA THR A 206 -44.08 -7.75 -30.70
C THR A 206 -43.89 -9.25 -30.57
N SER A 207 -44.65 -10.04 -31.37
CA SER A 207 -44.49 -11.50 -31.45
C SER A 207 -43.21 -11.92 -32.19
N GLU A 208 -42.80 -11.11 -33.14
CA GLU A 208 -41.61 -11.34 -33.95
C GLU A 208 -40.48 -10.41 -33.52
N ALA A 209 -39.22 -10.88 -33.66
CA ALA A 209 -38.04 -10.06 -33.39
C ALA A 209 -37.72 -9.19 -34.62
N LEU A 210 -37.41 -7.92 -34.37
CA LEU A 210 -36.71 -7.10 -35.36
C LEU A 210 -35.25 -7.54 -35.44
N VAL A 211 -34.80 -7.97 -36.60
CA VAL A 211 -33.41 -8.39 -36.85
C VAL A 211 -32.64 -7.17 -37.38
N ILE A 212 -31.64 -6.77 -36.66
CA ILE A 212 -30.74 -5.67 -37.07
C ILE A 212 -29.59 -6.21 -37.88
N ASN A 213 -29.42 -5.71 -39.11
CA ASN A 213 -28.25 -6.00 -39.92
C ASN A 213 -26.99 -5.43 -39.30
N LEU A 214 -26.08 -6.31 -38.91
CA LEU A 214 -24.78 -5.93 -38.35
C LEU A 214 -23.76 -5.66 -39.48
N PRO A 215 -22.75 -4.81 -39.19
CA PRO A 215 -21.60 -4.66 -40.09
C PRO A 215 -20.88 -5.99 -40.33
N THR A 216 -20.32 -6.14 -41.53
CA THR A 216 -19.44 -7.27 -41.86
C THR A 216 -18.04 -6.78 -42.21
N VAL A 217 -17.03 -7.54 -41.83
CA VAL A 217 -15.63 -7.25 -42.12
C VAL A 217 -15.14 -8.20 -43.22
N SER A 218 -14.47 -7.64 -44.23
CA SER A 218 -13.86 -8.39 -45.35
C SER A 218 -12.36 -8.55 -45.19
N SER A 219 -11.66 -7.51 -44.69
CA SER A 219 -10.21 -7.58 -44.44
C SER A 219 -9.75 -6.55 -43.40
N LEU A 220 -8.61 -6.83 -42.80
CA LEU A 220 -7.81 -5.93 -41.96
C LEU A 220 -6.38 -5.92 -42.52
N THR A 221 -5.84 -4.75 -42.85
CA THR A 221 -4.49 -4.62 -43.44
C THR A 221 -3.78 -3.35 -42.97
N PRO A 222 -2.45 -3.43 -42.75
CA PRO A 222 -1.62 -4.63 -42.63
C PRO A 222 -1.81 -5.37 -41.32
N GLU A 223 -1.54 -6.68 -41.27
CA GLU A 223 -1.62 -7.49 -40.04
C GLU A 223 -0.41 -7.26 -39.10
N THR A 224 0.78 -6.97 -39.68
CA THR A 224 1.96 -6.58 -38.88
C THR A 224 2.15 -5.09 -38.97
N ILE A 225 2.11 -4.42 -37.82
CA ILE A 225 2.02 -2.95 -37.81
C ILE A 225 2.81 -2.36 -36.64
N LYS A 226 3.42 -1.23 -36.89
CA LYS A 226 4.02 -0.38 -35.88
C LYS A 226 2.94 0.45 -35.19
N ALA A 227 2.96 0.48 -33.86
CA ALA A 227 2.08 1.34 -33.08
C ALA A 227 2.24 2.82 -33.52
N GLY A 228 1.14 3.55 -33.60
CA GLY A 228 1.08 4.91 -34.13
C GLY A 228 0.82 4.98 -35.65
N ASN A 229 0.92 3.87 -36.38
CA ASN A 229 0.56 3.82 -37.80
C ASN A 229 -0.91 3.41 -37.97
N ASN A 230 -1.43 3.66 -39.19
CA ASN A 230 -2.81 3.33 -39.54
C ASN A 230 -2.92 1.90 -40.08
N ILE A 231 -3.98 1.21 -39.68
CA ILE A 231 -4.53 0.05 -40.37
C ILE A 231 -5.82 0.40 -41.09
N THR A 232 -6.15 -0.31 -42.10
CA THR A 232 -7.41 -0.21 -42.85
C THR A 232 -8.25 -1.45 -42.66
N ILE A 233 -9.49 -1.28 -42.27
CA ILE A 233 -10.49 -2.35 -42.15
C ILE A 233 -11.51 -2.12 -43.26
N THR A 234 -11.78 -3.12 -44.08
CA THR A 234 -12.78 -3.05 -45.16
C THR A 234 -13.96 -3.95 -44.85
N GLY A 235 -15.14 -3.59 -45.35
CA GLY A 235 -16.36 -4.33 -45.07
C GLY A 235 -17.60 -3.65 -45.61
N GLU A 236 -18.76 -4.03 -45.09
CA GLU A 236 -20.04 -3.43 -45.43
C GLU A 236 -20.70 -2.88 -44.16
N SER A 237 -21.45 -1.80 -44.30
CA SER A 237 -22.22 -1.15 -43.23
C SER A 237 -21.38 -0.65 -42.03
N LEU A 238 -20.09 -0.36 -42.24
CA LEU A 238 -19.16 0.06 -41.18
C LEU A 238 -19.52 1.41 -40.57
N GLY A 239 -20.45 2.18 -41.15
CA GLY A 239 -20.98 3.42 -40.60
C GLY A 239 -21.68 3.28 -39.24
N GLN A 240 -22.00 2.05 -38.82
CA GLN A 240 -22.61 1.75 -37.52
C GLN A 240 -21.59 1.62 -36.38
N ILE A 241 -20.29 1.66 -36.67
CA ILE A 241 -19.23 1.47 -35.68
C ILE A 241 -19.08 2.72 -34.83
N ALA A 242 -19.16 2.54 -33.51
CA ALA A 242 -19.02 3.59 -32.52
C ALA A 242 -17.62 3.62 -31.88
N SER A 243 -16.97 2.44 -31.73
CA SER A 243 -15.63 2.34 -31.20
C SER A 243 -14.90 1.12 -31.72
N ILE A 244 -13.58 1.12 -31.60
CA ILE A 244 -12.70 0.04 -32.02
C ILE A 244 -11.82 -0.33 -30.85
N GLU A 245 -11.78 -1.62 -30.51
CA GLU A 245 -11.00 -2.17 -29.42
C GLU A 245 -9.86 -3.01 -29.98
N PHE A 246 -8.63 -2.63 -29.63
CA PHE A 246 -7.46 -3.47 -29.79
C PHE A 246 -7.20 -4.26 -28.51
N THR A 247 -6.60 -5.42 -28.62
CA THR A 247 -6.08 -6.10 -27.44
C THR A 247 -5.09 -5.17 -26.74
N GLY A 248 -5.34 -4.86 -25.44
CA GLY A 248 -4.52 -3.97 -24.62
C GLY A 248 -4.94 -2.51 -24.59
N ALA A 249 -5.67 -1.98 -25.58
CA ALA A 249 -6.15 -0.59 -25.57
C ALA A 249 -7.28 -0.34 -26.56
N PRO A 250 -8.26 0.54 -26.30
CA PRO A 250 -9.19 1.05 -27.28
C PRO A 250 -8.50 2.03 -28.24
N ALA A 251 -9.02 2.16 -29.46
CA ALA A 251 -8.60 3.19 -30.39
C ALA A 251 -9.04 4.58 -29.89
N GLU A 252 -8.14 5.54 -29.96
CA GLU A 252 -8.47 6.94 -29.60
C GLU A 252 -9.21 7.67 -30.73
N LYS A 253 -8.82 7.39 -31.99
CA LYS A 253 -9.38 8.04 -33.17
C LYS A 253 -9.42 7.05 -34.34
N PHE A 254 -10.49 7.13 -35.11
CA PHE A 254 -10.64 6.44 -36.39
C PHE A 254 -11.51 7.27 -37.33
N THR A 255 -11.44 7.00 -38.61
CA THR A 255 -12.27 7.62 -39.63
C THR A 255 -12.97 6.54 -40.44
N ILE A 256 -14.26 6.75 -40.71
CA ILE A 256 -15.07 5.90 -41.56
C ILE A 256 -15.20 6.58 -42.91
N ALA A 257 -14.98 5.87 -43.99
CA ALA A 257 -15.22 6.40 -45.31
C ALA A 257 -16.71 6.71 -45.53
N GLN A 258 -16.98 7.69 -46.39
CA GLN A 258 -18.35 8.21 -46.58
C GLN A 258 -19.31 7.15 -47.13
N ASP A 259 -18.79 6.17 -47.86
CA ASP A 259 -19.55 5.01 -48.39
C ASP A 259 -19.80 3.90 -47.34
N GLY A 260 -19.26 4.07 -46.11
CA GLY A 260 -19.38 3.08 -45.05
C GLY A 260 -18.67 1.75 -45.30
N LYS A 261 -17.71 1.67 -46.26
CA LYS A 261 -17.04 0.42 -46.68
C LYS A 261 -15.62 0.28 -46.17
N SER A 262 -15.06 1.31 -45.59
CA SER A 262 -13.72 1.24 -44.99
C SER A 262 -13.58 2.11 -43.74
N ILE A 263 -12.71 1.65 -42.84
CA ILE A 263 -12.30 2.37 -41.64
C ILE A 263 -10.77 2.49 -41.69
N SER A 264 -10.25 3.68 -41.44
CA SER A 264 -8.84 3.93 -41.13
C SER A 264 -8.70 4.25 -39.65
N VAL A 265 -7.87 3.49 -38.95
CA VAL A 265 -7.68 3.63 -37.50
C VAL A 265 -6.20 3.56 -37.13
N ILE A 266 -5.79 4.47 -36.23
CA ILE A 266 -4.43 4.50 -35.69
C ILE A 266 -4.31 3.43 -34.60
N VAL A 267 -3.28 2.57 -34.72
CA VAL A 267 -2.99 1.54 -33.71
C VAL A 267 -2.47 2.21 -32.42
N PRO A 268 -3.15 2.03 -31.29
CA PRO A 268 -2.72 2.64 -30.03
C PRO A 268 -1.33 2.18 -29.58
N ALA A 269 -0.58 3.07 -28.92
CA ALA A 269 0.75 2.73 -28.39
C ALA A 269 0.74 1.56 -27.40
N LYS A 270 -0.36 1.36 -26.69
CA LYS A 270 -0.56 0.28 -25.73
C LYS A 270 -1.16 -1.00 -26.32
N ALA A 271 -1.49 -1.01 -27.62
CA ALA A 271 -2.01 -2.20 -28.26
C ALA A 271 -0.96 -3.32 -28.26
N THR A 272 -1.42 -4.53 -27.97
CA THR A 272 -0.61 -5.74 -28.01
C THR A 272 -1.03 -6.63 -29.17
N ASP A 273 -0.28 -7.70 -29.43
CA ASP A 273 -0.69 -8.72 -30.40
C ASP A 273 -2.04 -9.30 -29.99
N GLY A 274 -2.93 -9.46 -30.93
CA GLY A 274 -4.24 -10.03 -30.67
C GLY A 274 -5.34 -9.47 -31.55
N GLU A 275 -6.57 -9.74 -31.15
CA GLU A 275 -7.77 -9.40 -31.90
C GLU A 275 -8.06 -7.89 -31.89
N VAL A 276 -8.63 -7.46 -33.01
CA VAL A 276 -9.24 -6.14 -33.18
C VAL A 276 -10.75 -6.34 -33.31
N ASN A 277 -11.52 -5.69 -32.46
CA ASN A 277 -12.96 -5.77 -32.45
C ASN A 277 -13.58 -4.40 -32.76
N LEU A 278 -14.52 -4.40 -33.68
CA LEU A 278 -15.38 -3.25 -33.96
C LEU A 278 -16.59 -3.33 -33.03
N VAL A 279 -16.96 -2.22 -32.41
CA VAL A 279 -18.11 -2.14 -31.51
C VAL A 279 -19.14 -1.20 -32.10
N THR A 280 -20.34 -1.69 -32.33
CA THR A 280 -21.47 -0.87 -32.83
C THR A 280 -21.98 0.06 -31.73
N SER A 281 -22.80 1.06 -32.10
CA SER A 281 -23.49 1.93 -31.14
C SER A 281 -24.42 1.12 -30.20
N SER A 282 -24.89 -0.04 -30.63
CA SER A 282 -25.68 -0.96 -29.81
C SER A 282 -24.82 -1.83 -28.87
N GLY A 283 -23.49 -1.71 -28.92
CA GLY A 283 -22.55 -2.47 -28.09
C GLY A 283 -22.25 -3.88 -28.59
N VAL A 284 -22.68 -4.24 -29.81
CA VAL A 284 -22.34 -5.54 -30.39
C VAL A 284 -20.91 -5.52 -30.89
N LYS A 285 -20.13 -6.52 -30.48
CA LYS A 285 -18.73 -6.69 -30.91
C LYS A 285 -18.64 -7.56 -32.16
N ILE A 286 -17.87 -7.08 -33.13
CA ILE A 286 -17.66 -7.74 -34.44
C ILE A 286 -16.16 -7.92 -34.60
N PRO A 287 -15.65 -9.16 -34.69
CA PRO A 287 -14.23 -9.41 -34.94
C PRO A 287 -13.81 -8.82 -36.29
N ALA A 288 -12.75 -8.02 -36.31
CA ALA A 288 -12.20 -7.43 -37.52
C ALA A 288 -10.95 -8.18 -38.03
N GLY A 289 -10.38 -9.06 -37.24
CA GLY A 289 -9.14 -9.76 -37.48
C GLY A 289 -8.15 -9.63 -36.32
N SER A 290 -6.89 -9.90 -36.55
CA SER A 290 -5.83 -9.78 -35.55
C SER A 290 -4.63 -9.04 -36.10
N ILE A 291 -3.88 -8.40 -35.19
CA ILE A 291 -2.63 -7.70 -35.50
C ILE A 291 -1.44 -8.29 -34.74
N LYS A 292 -0.25 -8.09 -35.29
CA LYS A 292 1.04 -8.25 -34.63
C LYS A 292 1.73 -6.90 -34.54
N THR A 293 2.11 -6.48 -33.32
CA THR A 293 2.81 -5.22 -33.11
C THR A 293 4.31 -5.38 -33.32
N VAL A 294 4.90 -4.47 -34.08
CA VAL A 294 6.34 -4.39 -34.31
C VAL A 294 7.05 -4.07 -32.99
N VAL A 295 8.22 -4.65 -32.81
CA VAL A 295 9.16 -4.35 -31.71
C VAL A 295 10.49 -3.90 -32.30
N PRO A 296 11.33 -3.15 -31.56
CA PRO A 296 12.66 -2.77 -32.00
C PRO A 296 13.54 -3.98 -32.35
N THR A 297 14.32 -3.84 -33.41
CA THR A 297 15.19 -4.90 -33.94
C THR A 297 16.58 -4.38 -34.30
N GLU A 298 17.53 -5.27 -34.61
CA GLU A 298 18.92 -4.94 -35.00
C GLU A 298 19.63 -4.08 -33.94
N LEU A 299 19.46 -4.41 -32.66
CA LEU A 299 19.91 -3.61 -31.54
C LEU A 299 21.42 -3.82 -31.28
N VAL A 300 22.16 -2.72 -31.22
CA VAL A 300 23.59 -2.70 -30.88
C VAL A 300 23.88 -1.57 -29.93
N ALA A 301 24.59 -1.87 -28.83
CA ALA A 301 25.06 -0.87 -27.88
C ALA A 301 26.52 -0.50 -28.16
N ALA A 302 26.85 0.79 -28.13
CA ALA A 302 28.21 1.29 -28.28
C ALA A 302 28.46 2.54 -27.40
N PRO A 303 29.66 2.70 -26.74
CA PRO A 303 30.72 1.71 -26.71
C PRO A 303 30.34 0.43 -25.93
N ASN A 304 30.97 -0.68 -26.26
CA ASN A 304 30.79 -1.95 -25.56
C ASN A 304 32.14 -2.69 -25.51
N PRO A 305 32.81 -2.76 -24.32
CA PRO A 305 32.31 -2.38 -22.99
C PRO A 305 32.22 -0.87 -22.76
N VAL A 306 31.34 -0.49 -21.83
CA VAL A 306 31.07 0.91 -21.42
C VAL A 306 31.34 1.10 -19.94
N LYS A 307 31.74 2.31 -19.53
CA LYS A 307 31.99 2.66 -18.12
C LYS A 307 30.71 3.10 -17.43
N ASN A 308 30.50 2.71 -16.15
CA ASN A 308 29.47 3.30 -15.32
C ASN A 308 29.60 4.83 -15.30
N GLY A 309 28.48 5.56 -15.37
CA GLY A 309 28.45 7.02 -15.50
C GLY A 309 28.67 7.57 -16.91
N ALA A 310 29.15 6.77 -17.85
CA ALA A 310 29.30 7.18 -19.25
C ALA A 310 28.02 6.96 -20.06
N ASP A 311 27.97 7.62 -21.23
CA ASP A 311 26.85 7.45 -22.16
C ASP A 311 27.04 6.21 -23.04
N VAL A 312 25.95 5.48 -23.25
CA VAL A 312 25.83 4.40 -24.20
C VAL A 312 24.82 4.79 -25.28
N THR A 313 25.16 4.57 -26.53
CA THR A 313 24.27 4.76 -27.68
C THR A 313 23.80 3.40 -28.15
N ILE A 314 22.47 3.19 -28.17
CA ILE A 314 21.85 2.00 -28.74
C ILE A 314 21.36 2.37 -30.12
N THR A 315 21.82 1.65 -31.14
CA THR A 315 21.35 1.77 -32.53
C THR A 315 20.46 0.59 -32.88
N GLY A 316 19.50 0.79 -33.79
CA GLY A 316 18.55 -0.24 -34.21
C GLY A 316 17.47 0.30 -35.14
N LYS A 317 16.38 -0.46 -35.27
CA LYS A 317 15.15 -0.05 -35.96
C LYS A 317 14.00 0.10 -34.98
N ASP A 318 13.09 1.02 -35.28
CA ASP A 318 11.86 1.28 -34.50
C ASP A 318 12.09 1.63 -33.02
N LEU A 319 13.22 2.27 -32.71
CA LEU A 319 13.59 2.67 -31.34
C LEU A 319 12.70 3.77 -30.76
N ASP A 320 11.94 4.50 -31.58
CA ASP A 320 10.93 5.46 -31.14
C ASP A 320 9.73 4.82 -30.42
N LEU A 321 9.58 3.48 -30.47
CA LEU A 321 8.61 2.72 -29.69
C LEU A 321 9.03 2.55 -28.20
N VAL A 322 10.29 2.81 -27.89
CA VAL A 322 10.83 2.60 -26.53
C VAL A 322 10.40 3.75 -25.61
N THR A 323 9.81 3.40 -24.50
CA THR A 323 9.34 4.33 -23.46
C THR A 323 10.19 4.30 -22.19
N GLY A 324 10.98 3.26 -22.01
CA GLY A 324 11.84 3.10 -20.84
C GLY A 324 13.06 2.25 -21.11
N ILE A 325 14.10 2.47 -20.30
CA ILE A 325 15.34 1.72 -20.31
C ILE A 325 15.70 1.30 -18.89
N ALA A 326 16.12 0.07 -18.70
CA ALA A 326 16.62 -0.43 -17.44
C ALA A 326 17.94 -1.18 -17.68
N PHE A 327 18.90 -0.95 -16.78
CA PHE A 327 20.15 -1.69 -16.71
C PHE A 327 20.06 -2.74 -15.59
N PRO A 328 20.85 -3.81 -15.64
CA PRO A 328 20.89 -4.74 -14.52
C PRO A 328 21.17 -4.01 -13.21
N ASN A 329 20.33 -4.27 -12.20
CA ASN A 329 20.38 -3.67 -10.87
C ASN A 329 20.20 -2.14 -10.80
N ALA A 330 19.78 -1.47 -11.90
CA ALA A 330 19.60 -0.03 -11.90
C ALA A 330 18.56 0.43 -12.94
N ALA A 331 17.68 1.35 -12.55
CA ALA A 331 16.83 2.05 -13.51
C ALA A 331 17.67 3.02 -14.35
N GLY A 332 17.41 3.08 -15.65
CA GLY A 332 18.05 4.02 -16.57
C GLY A 332 17.15 5.21 -16.92
N SER A 333 17.73 6.20 -17.57
CA SER A 333 17.02 7.32 -18.16
C SER A 333 17.49 7.55 -19.60
N ILE A 334 16.53 7.76 -20.49
CA ILE A 334 16.79 8.08 -21.88
C ILE A 334 17.09 9.57 -21.99
N LYS A 335 18.26 9.94 -22.52
CA LYS A 335 18.64 11.33 -22.81
C LYS A 335 18.01 11.84 -24.12
N SER A 336 18.05 10.99 -25.12
CA SER A 336 17.45 11.25 -26.42
C SER A 336 17.08 9.95 -27.11
N ALA A 337 15.99 9.98 -27.88
CA ALA A 337 15.54 8.86 -28.67
C ALA A 337 14.97 9.34 -30.02
N ASN A 338 15.23 8.55 -31.05
CA ASN A 338 14.58 8.67 -32.36
C ASN A 338 14.34 7.26 -32.93
N THR A 339 13.96 7.17 -34.20
CA THR A 339 13.64 5.87 -34.84
C THR A 339 14.80 4.88 -34.94
N THR A 340 16.06 5.38 -34.86
CA THR A 340 17.27 4.56 -35.12
C THR A 340 18.28 4.63 -33.98
N THR A 341 18.14 5.53 -33.04
CA THR A 341 19.11 5.71 -31.94
C THR A 341 18.43 6.06 -30.61
N ILE A 342 18.97 5.51 -29.53
CA ILE A 342 18.72 5.92 -28.15
C ILE A 342 20.06 6.23 -27.49
N VAL A 343 20.16 7.36 -26.80
CA VAL A 343 21.29 7.68 -25.95
C VAL A 343 20.85 7.67 -24.49
N ALA A 344 21.57 6.94 -23.66
CA ALA A 344 21.30 6.84 -22.21
C ALA A 344 22.61 6.86 -21.43
N THR A 345 22.58 7.36 -20.19
CA THR A 345 23.72 7.24 -19.26
C THR A 345 23.62 5.92 -18.52
N VAL A 346 24.71 5.18 -18.49
CA VAL A 346 24.84 3.95 -17.70
C VAL A 346 24.85 4.34 -16.21
N PRO A 347 23.89 3.91 -15.40
CA PRO A 347 23.86 4.26 -13.97
C PRO A 347 25.11 3.76 -13.22
N GLU A 348 25.50 4.51 -12.18
CA GLU A 348 26.63 4.13 -11.31
C GLU A 348 26.48 2.75 -10.66
N LYS A 349 25.25 2.33 -10.41
CA LYS A 349 24.90 1.03 -9.80
C LYS A 349 24.60 -0.08 -10.82
N ALA A 350 24.66 0.22 -12.11
CA ALA A 350 24.44 -0.79 -13.14
C ALA A 350 25.49 -1.90 -13.07
N GLN A 351 25.06 -3.13 -13.25
CA GLN A 351 25.89 -4.33 -13.27
C GLN A 351 25.97 -4.93 -14.65
N ASN A 352 26.85 -5.91 -14.87
CA ASN A 352 26.92 -6.64 -16.13
C ASN A 352 25.63 -7.43 -16.40
N GLY A 353 25.26 -7.55 -17.67
CA GLY A 353 24.06 -8.24 -18.13
C GLY A 353 23.46 -7.56 -19.35
N ASP A 354 22.16 -7.72 -19.58
CA ASP A 354 21.49 -7.13 -20.73
C ASP A 354 20.67 -5.89 -20.33
N ILE A 355 20.75 -4.85 -21.15
CA ILE A 355 19.87 -3.68 -21.05
C ILE A 355 18.47 -4.12 -21.48
N THR A 356 17.46 -3.76 -20.70
CA THR A 356 16.05 -3.97 -21.04
C THR A 356 15.42 -2.67 -21.52
N LEU A 357 14.90 -2.68 -22.75
CA LEU A 357 14.09 -1.61 -23.32
C LEU A 357 12.62 -1.97 -23.19
N SER A 358 11.82 -1.09 -22.61
CA SER A 358 10.38 -1.28 -22.38
C SER A 358 9.57 -0.46 -23.38
N LEU A 359 8.48 -1.03 -23.89
CA LEU A 359 7.55 -0.40 -24.80
C LEU A 359 6.25 -0.02 -24.08
N ALA A 360 5.47 0.88 -24.68
CA ALA A 360 4.20 1.34 -24.11
C ALA A 360 3.16 0.21 -23.92
N ASN A 361 3.25 -0.84 -24.73
CA ASN A 361 2.37 -2.01 -24.67
C ASN A 361 2.85 -3.11 -23.69
N GLY A 362 3.87 -2.83 -22.88
CA GLY A 362 4.42 -3.76 -21.91
C GLY A 362 5.39 -4.82 -22.48
N LYS A 363 5.59 -4.87 -23.78
CA LYS A 363 6.64 -5.71 -24.36
C LYS A 363 8.01 -5.16 -24.01
N THR A 364 9.01 -6.04 -23.96
CA THR A 364 10.40 -5.69 -23.71
C THR A 364 11.30 -6.30 -24.76
N VAL A 365 12.40 -5.63 -25.07
CA VAL A 365 13.49 -6.17 -25.88
C VAL A 365 14.80 -5.97 -25.12
N ILE A 366 15.77 -6.84 -25.37
CA ILE A 366 17.05 -6.83 -24.69
C ILE A 366 18.18 -6.42 -25.63
N VAL A 367 19.20 -5.75 -25.05
CA VAL A 367 20.40 -5.32 -25.76
C VAL A 367 21.61 -5.75 -24.94
N ALA A 368 22.45 -6.57 -25.51
CA ALA A 368 23.67 -7.03 -24.86
C ALA A 368 24.65 -5.87 -24.66
N TYR A 369 25.18 -5.75 -23.47
CA TYR A 369 26.26 -4.83 -23.15
C TYR A 369 27.20 -5.41 -22.09
N LYS A 370 28.37 -4.81 -21.95
CA LYS A 370 29.35 -5.15 -20.90
C LYS A 370 29.85 -3.88 -20.27
N LEU A 371 30.20 -3.96 -19.00
CA LEU A 371 30.87 -2.88 -18.28
C LEU A 371 32.39 -3.06 -18.37
N VAL A 372 33.12 -1.95 -18.36
CA VAL A 372 34.57 -2.01 -18.13
C VAL A 372 34.83 -2.44 -16.69
N ALA A 373 35.83 -3.25 -16.48
CA ALA A 373 36.30 -3.63 -15.15
C ALA A 373 37.65 -2.96 -14.81
N PRO A 374 37.97 -2.73 -13.56
CA PRO A 374 39.33 -2.33 -13.15
C PRO A 374 40.32 -3.45 -13.46
N VAL A 375 41.48 -3.06 -13.95
CA VAL A 375 42.58 -3.97 -14.22
C VAL A 375 43.84 -3.45 -13.51
N VAL A 376 44.44 -4.30 -12.68
CA VAL A 376 45.74 -3.99 -12.03
C VAL A 376 46.87 -4.34 -12.99
N THR A 377 47.79 -3.41 -13.18
CA THR A 377 48.98 -3.58 -14.00
C THR A 377 50.25 -3.72 -13.17
N GLU A 378 50.29 -3.09 -11.99
CA GLU A 378 51.51 -3.06 -11.12
C GLU A 378 51.13 -2.84 -9.67
N PHE A 379 51.83 -3.49 -8.77
CA PHE A 379 51.90 -3.16 -7.33
C PHE A 379 53.20 -2.49 -7.00
N SER A 380 53.22 -1.52 -6.07
CA SER A 380 54.48 -0.93 -5.56
C SER A 380 55.45 -1.98 -4.99
N GLN A 381 54.88 -3.06 -4.45
CA GLN A 381 55.55 -4.26 -3.97
C GLN A 381 54.65 -5.47 -4.15
N THR A 382 55.17 -6.58 -4.63
CA THR A 382 54.44 -7.84 -4.80
C THR A 382 54.45 -8.74 -3.55
N SER A 383 55.30 -8.42 -2.57
CA SER A 383 55.35 -9.02 -1.25
C SER A 383 55.50 -7.88 -0.23
N ILE A 384 54.56 -7.73 0.67
CA ILE A 384 54.44 -6.58 1.56
C ILE A 384 53.92 -7.01 2.94
N ILE A 385 54.37 -6.35 3.99
CA ILE A 385 53.90 -6.61 5.36
C ILE A 385 52.66 -5.79 5.65
N ALA A 386 51.67 -6.41 6.33
CA ALA A 386 50.46 -5.73 6.83
C ALA A 386 50.86 -4.50 7.68
N GLY A 387 50.06 -3.43 7.60
CA GLY A 387 50.36 -2.13 8.21
C GLY A 387 51.10 -1.14 7.30
N ASN A 388 51.75 -1.61 6.23
CA ASN A 388 52.50 -0.73 5.32
C ASN A 388 51.61 -0.10 4.22
N ALA A 389 52.11 0.99 3.65
CA ALA A 389 51.45 1.66 2.52
C ALA A 389 51.63 0.87 1.22
N LEU A 390 50.53 0.68 0.48
CA LEU A 390 50.48 0.02 -0.82
C LEU A 390 50.00 1.00 -1.88
N ILE A 391 50.68 1.03 -3.03
CA ILE A 391 50.19 1.70 -4.24
C ILE A 391 49.91 0.64 -5.29
N ILE A 392 48.70 0.67 -5.83
CA ILE A 392 48.21 -0.18 -6.89
C ILE A 392 48.09 0.70 -8.14
N LYS A 393 48.68 0.29 -9.27
CA LYS A 393 48.55 0.96 -10.55
C LYS A 393 47.72 0.11 -11.51
N GLY A 394 46.98 0.77 -12.40
CA GLY A 394 46.10 0.05 -13.32
C GLY A 394 45.27 0.98 -14.22
N ILE A 395 44.16 0.53 -14.63
CA ILE A 395 43.17 1.27 -15.42
C ILE A 395 41.77 1.05 -14.82
N ASN A 396 40.89 2.07 -14.91
CA ASN A 396 39.54 2.06 -14.35
C ASN A 396 39.52 1.83 -12.82
N LEU A 397 40.58 2.15 -12.12
CA LEU A 397 40.68 1.96 -10.66
C LEU A 397 39.72 2.88 -9.88
N ASP A 398 39.28 3.98 -10.47
CA ASP A 398 38.26 4.88 -9.91
C ASP A 398 36.88 4.21 -9.72
N LEU A 399 36.63 3.04 -10.33
CA LEU A 399 35.43 2.23 -10.11
C LEU A 399 35.43 1.45 -8.80
N VAL A 400 36.60 1.31 -8.13
CA VAL A 400 36.74 0.56 -6.89
C VAL A 400 36.14 1.35 -5.72
N ALA A 401 35.24 0.75 -4.96
CA ALA A 401 34.66 1.33 -3.74
C ALA A 401 35.47 0.94 -2.49
N SER A 402 35.95 -0.31 -2.45
CA SER A 402 36.75 -0.82 -1.34
C SER A 402 37.64 -1.96 -1.78
N VAL A 403 38.71 -2.18 -1.00
CA VAL A 403 39.65 -3.27 -1.18
C VAL A 403 39.56 -4.22 0.01
N VAL A 404 39.22 -5.47 -0.25
CA VAL A 404 39.15 -6.55 0.73
C VAL A 404 40.48 -7.30 0.68
N PHE A 405 41.09 -7.45 1.81
CA PHE A 405 42.35 -8.18 2.00
C PHE A 405 42.08 -9.59 2.51
N PRO A 406 42.96 -10.55 2.19
CA PRO A 406 42.92 -11.87 2.82
C PRO A 406 43.24 -11.77 4.31
N GLY A 407 42.75 -12.72 5.12
CA GLY A 407 42.95 -12.80 6.55
C GLY A 407 41.65 -12.97 7.32
N ASP A 408 41.78 -13.14 8.64
CA ASP A 408 40.62 -13.32 9.52
C ASP A 408 39.71 -12.10 9.50
N GLY A 409 38.40 -12.36 9.33
CA GLY A 409 37.38 -11.31 9.24
C GLY A 409 37.41 -10.50 7.93
N SER A 410 38.20 -10.89 6.93
CA SER A 410 38.31 -10.24 5.61
C SER A 410 38.51 -8.72 5.75
N PRO A 411 39.65 -8.28 6.24
CA PRO A 411 39.94 -6.87 6.51
C PRO A 411 39.70 -6.00 5.27
N THR A 412 38.93 -4.94 5.40
CA THR A 412 38.48 -4.12 4.28
C THR A 412 38.84 -2.66 4.44
N VAL A 413 39.42 -2.06 3.39
CA VAL A 413 39.70 -0.63 3.30
C VAL A 413 38.71 0.07 2.38
N THR A 414 37.97 1.04 2.94
CA THR A 414 36.97 1.85 2.23
C THR A 414 37.45 3.26 1.92
N THR A 415 38.46 3.77 2.65
CA THR A 415 39.03 5.09 2.41
C THR A 415 40.23 4.95 1.47
N LEU A 416 40.00 5.17 0.19
CA LEU A 416 41.00 5.02 -0.86
C LEU A 416 41.46 6.39 -1.35
N LYS A 417 42.78 6.57 -1.52
CA LYS A 417 43.32 7.68 -2.31
C LYS A 417 43.46 7.18 -3.75
N GLN A 418 42.47 7.50 -4.57
CA GLN A 418 42.37 6.89 -5.89
C GLN A 418 42.16 7.89 -7.04
N THR A 419 42.66 7.49 -8.20
CA THR A 419 42.42 8.06 -9.52
C THR A 419 41.97 6.93 -10.45
N ASP A 420 41.76 7.22 -11.74
CA ASP A 420 41.50 6.19 -12.76
C ASP A 420 42.68 5.17 -12.88
N THR A 421 43.92 5.60 -12.56
CA THR A 421 45.11 4.80 -12.78
C THR A 421 45.83 4.37 -11.51
N THR A 422 45.44 4.84 -10.34
CA THR A 422 46.11 4.54 -9.07
C THR A 422 45.19 4.39 -7.90
N ILE A 423 45.49 3.48 -6.98
CA ILE A 423 44.91 3.40 -5.64
C ILE A 423 46.07 3.41 -4.64
N GLY A 424 46.06 4.35 -3.68
CA GLY A 424 46.93 4.38 -2.52
C GLY A 424 46.13 4.07 -1.24
N LEU A 425 46.65 3.15 -0.43
CA LEU A 425 46.03 2.75 0.84
C LEU A 425 47.05 2.21 1.83
N THR A 426 46.65 2.03 3.07
CA THR A 426 47.41 1.30 4.09
C THR A 426 46.78 -0.08 4.28
N ILE A 427 47.60 -1.12 4.23
CA ILE A 427 47.16 -2.50 4.42
C ILE A 427 46.72 -2.69 5.87
N PRO A 428 45.55 -3.25 6.15
CA PRO A 428 45.11 -3.54 7.52
C PRO A 428 46.09 -4.49 8.25
N GLU A 429 46.32 -4.26 9.50
CA GLU A 429 47.22 -5.09 10.35
C GLU A 429 46.78 -6.57 10.44
N ALA A 430 45.49 -6.84 10.25
CA ALA A 430 44.93 -8.19 10.27
C ALA A 430 45.01 -8.92 8.93
N ALA A 431 45.54 -8.27 7.89
CA ALA A 431 45.65 -8.88 6.58
C ALA A 431 46.82 -9.87 6.49
N GLU A 432 46.55 -11.07 5.96
CA GLU A 432 47.56 -12.11 5.72
C GLU A 432 47.08 -13.07 4.62
N GLY A 433 47.93 -13.32 3.62
CA GLY A 433 47.57 -14.25 2.54
C GLY A 433 47.93 -13.71 1.14
N THR A 434 47.30 -14.28 0.10
CA THR A 434 47.59 -13.91 -1.29
C THR A 434 46.38 -13.35 -1.99
N GLY A 435 46.62 -12.36 -2.88
CA GLY A 435 45.58 -11.69 -3.64
C GLY A 435 44.77 -10.66 -2.87
N LEU A 436 43.93 -9.94 -3.59
CA LEU A 436 43.01 -8.93 -3.07
C LEU A 436 41.65 -9.13 -3.75
N LYS A 437 40.60 -8.60 -3.19
CA LYS A 437 39.31 -8.50 -3.86
C LYS A 437 38.84 -7.04 -3.88
N PHE A 438 38.59 -6.51 -5.07
CA PHE A 438 37.98 -5.21 -5.21
C PHE A 438 36.44 -5.36 -5.12
N ILE A 439 35.81 -4.53 -4.34
CA ILE A 439 34.39 -4.29 -4.37
C ILE A 439 34.18 -3.01 -5.16
N LEU A 440 33.42 -3.08 -6.25
CA LEU A 440 33.18 -1.95 -7.13
C LEU A 440 32.04 -1.06 -6.60
N LYS A 441 31.95 0.17 -7.09
CA LYS A 441 30.87 1.13 -6.75
C LYS A 441 29.47 0.60 -7.11
N ASN A 442 29.39 -0.29 -8.12
CA ASN A 442 28.14 -0.95 -8.52
C ASN A 442 27.84 -2.24 -7.71
N GLY A 443 28.71 -2.63 -6.78
CA GLY A 443 28.57 -3.82 -5.95
C GLY A 443 29.14 -5.11 -6.55
N GLU A 444 29.61 -5.10 -7.79
CA GLU A 444 30.33 -6.24 -8.36
C GLU A 444 31.70 -6.40 -7.73
N THR A 445 32.30 -7.56 -7.85
CA THR A 445 33.60 -7.86 -7.29
C THR A 445 34.60 -8.28 -8.36
N VAL A 446 35.87 -7.95 -8.15
CA VAL A 446 36.99 -8.34 -9.01
C VAL A 446 38.10 -8.94 -8.13
N ASP A 447 38.47 -10.19 -8.38
CA ASP A 447 39.59 -10.83 -7.74
C ASP A 447 40.88 -10.36 -8.40
N VAL A 448 41.88 -9.99 -7.58
CA VAL A 448 43.16 -9.46 -8.00
C VAL A 448 44.25 -10.36 -7.45
N THR A 449 45.09 -10.87 -8.31
CA THR A 449 46.21 -11.77 -7.98
C THR A 449 47.56 -11.06 -8.13
N GLY A 450 48.64 -11.70 -7.76
CA GLY A 450 50.01 -11.20 -7.96
C GLY A 450 50.58 -10.40 -6.81
N ILE A 451 49.95 -10.45 -5.63
CA ILE A 451 50.48 -9.84 -4.38
C ILE A 451 50.38 -10.86 -3.24
N THR A 452 51.36 -10.82 -2.35
CA THR A 452 51.40 -11.57 -1.09
C THR A 452 51.44 -10.59 0.08
N ILE A 453 50.52 -10.71 1.00
CA ILE A 453 50.51 -9.95 2.25
C ILE A 453 51.08 -10.85 3.35
N ASN A 454 52.18 -10.42 3.93
CA ASN A 454 52.78 -11.10 5.08
C ASN A 454 52.16 -10.55 6.37
N ALA A 455 52.01 -11.42 7.36
CA ALA A 455 51.46 -11.04 8.66
C ALA A 455 52.19 -9.84 9.26
N SER A 456 51.45 -8.92 9.87
CA SER A 456 52.06 -7.84 10.65
C SER A 456 52.72 -8.41 11.89
N SER A 457 53.92 -7.89 12.21
CA SER A 457 54.59 -8.15 13.48
C SER A 457 54.16 -7.18 14.59
N THR A 458 53.32 -6.19 14.26
CA THR A 458 52.86 -5.18 15.23
C THR A 458 51.94 -5.82 16.28
N PRO A 459 52.23 -5.61 17.57
CA PRO A 459 51.35 -6.08 18.63
C PRO A 459 49.96 -5.43 18.55
N ALA A 460 48.92 -6.21 18.75
CA ALA A 460 47.53 -5.72 18.78
C ALA A 460 46.71 -6.44 19.85
N VAL A 461 45.84 -5.70 20.53
CA VAL A 461 44.94 -6.21 21.58
C VAL A 461 43.51 -6.26 21.03
N SER A 462 42.76 -7.31 21.35
CA SER A 462 41.42 -7.55 20.79
C SER A 462 40.33 -6.64 21.38
N ALA A 463 40.54 -6.10 22.60
CA ALA A 463 39.57 -5.25 23.29
C ALA A 463 40.28 -4.44 24.41
N ASP A 464 39.62 -3.35 24.82
CA ASP A 464 40.03 -2.61 26.02
C ASP A 464 40.03 -3.52 27.25
N ALA A 465 40.96 -3.25 28.19
CA ALA A 465 41.14 -4.03 29.38
C ALA A 465 40.68 -3.30 30.64
N SER A 466 40.34 -4.05 31.67
CA SER A 466 40.08 -3.51 33.01
C SER A 466 40.63 -4.44 34.09
N GLY A 467 41.11 -3.88 35.18
CA GLY A 467 41.59 -4.66 36.31
C GLY A 467 41.82 -3.80 37.55
N THR A 468 42.08 -4.48 38.68
CA THR A 468 42.35 -3.80 39.95
C THR A 468 43.83 -3.52 40.09
N ILE A 469 44.20 -2.36 40.57
CA ILE A 469 45.58 -1.96 40.88
C ILE A 469 46.21 -2.96 41.86
N GLY A 470 47.37 -3.47 41.51
CA GLY A 470 48.04 -4.50 42.25
C GLY A 470 47.67 -5.94 41.91
N GLU A 471 46.62 -6.16 41.14
CA GLU A 471 46.16 -7.47 40.70
C GLU A 471 46.58 -7.76 39.25
N TYR A 472 46.48 -9.03 38.86
CA TYR A 472 46.79 -9.46 37.51
C TYR A 472 45.61 -9.29 36.57
N VAL A 473 45.86 -8.73 35.39
CA VAL A 473 44.89 -8.61 34.29
C VAL A 473 45.41 -9.39 33.08
N THR A 474 44.49 -10.07 32.39
CA THR A 474 44.78 -10.78 31.15
C THR A 474 44.21 -10.02 29.97
N ILE A 475 45.07 -9.78 28.98
CA ILE A 475 44.67 -9.23 27.66
C ILE A 475 44.87 -10.31 26.60
N ASN A 476 44.00 -10.30 25.59
CA ASN A 476 44.10 -11.19 24.45
C ASN A 476 44.33 -10.36 23.18
N GLY A 477 45.04 -10.95 22.22
CA GLY A 477 45.41 -10.23 21.01
C GLY A 477 46.30 -11.06 20.09
N LYS A 478 47.27 -10.42 19.43
CA LYS A 478 48.23 -11.07 18.56
C LYS A 478 49.59 -10.39 18.62
N ASN A 479 50.62 -11.11 18.21
CA ASN A 479 52.03 -10.66 18.11
C ASN A 479 52.64 -10.24 19.45
N PHE A 480 52.15 -10.76 20.56
CA PHE A 480 52.71 -10.45 21.88
C PHE A 480 54.13 -11.01 22.09
N ASN A 481 54.53 -12.03 21.30
CA ASN A 481 55.95 -12.48 21.32
C ASN A 481 56.91 -11.40 20.85
N ASN A 482 56.42 -10.44 20.04
CA ASN A 482 57.23 -9.32 19.53
C ASN A 482 57.17 -8.09 20.43
N VAL A 483 56.64 -8.18 21.64
CA VAL A 483 56.62 -7.07 22.61
C VAL A 483 57.83 -7.15 23.51
N GLU A 484 58.63 -6.11 23.60
CA GLU A 484 59.74 -6.03 24.56
C GLU A 484 59.28 -5.46 25.90
N THR A 485 58.53 -4.36 25.88
CA THR A 485 58.04 -3.71 27.10
C THR A 485 56.58 -3.28 26.95
N VAL A 486 55.89 -3.24 28.12
CA VAL A 486 54.49 -2.78 28.21
C VAL A 486 54.45 -1.59 29.17
N TYR A 487 53.68 -0.57 28.82
CA TYR A 487 53.41 0.61 29.66
C TYR A 487 51.92 0.86 29.81
N ILE A 488 51.52 1.21 31.03
CA ILE A 488 50.22 1.82 31.33
C ILE A 488 50.49 3.31 31.47
N ASP A 489 50.05 4.11 30.49
CA ASP A 489 50.46 5.50 30.29
C ASP A 489 51.99 5.63 30.20
N ASN A 490 52.64 6.12 31.26
CA ASN A 490 54.11 6.24 31.37
C ASN A 490 54.70 5.26 32.40
N THR A 491 53.90 4.41 33.04
CA THR A 491 54.33 3.45 34.05
C THR A 491 54.66 2.11 33.43
N LYS A 492 55.93 1.68 33.53
CA LYS A 492 56.38 0.39 33.01
C LYS A 492 55.77 -0.77 33.79
N VAL A 493 55.17 -1.73 33.08
CA VAL A 493 54.76 -3.01 33.65
C VAL A 493 55.99 -3.91 33.82
N VAL A 494 56.21 -4.41 35.04
CA VAL A 494 57.40 -5.19 35.37
C VAL A 494 57.09 -6.64 35.79
N LYS A 495 55.85 -6.94 36.12
CA LYS A 495 55.43 -8.27 36.56
C LYS A 495 54.49 -8.91 35.58
N PHE A 496 54.88 -10.04 35.05
CA PHE A 496 54.08 -10.87 34.14
C PHE A 496 53.95 -12.26 34.76
N SER A 497 52.73 -12.86 34.71
CA SER A 497 52.48 -14.23 35.15
C SER A 497 52.40 -15.22 34.00
N ALA A 498 51.95 -14.75 32.84
CA ALA A 498 51.87 -15.55 31.62
C ALA A 498 52.06 -14.66 30.39
N ARG A 499 52.66 -15.22 29.34
CA ARG A 499 52.79 -14.58 28.04
C ARG A 499 52.86 -15.62 26.93
N THR A 500 51.97 -15.50 25.97
CA THR A 500 51.98 -16.24 24.71
C THR A 500 51.90 -15.24 23.56
N ASN A 501 51.88 -15.71 22.32
CA ASN A 501 51.68 -14.82 21.17
C ASN A 501 50.26 -14.18 21.12
N THR A 502 49.30 -14.78 21.79
CA THR A 502 47.87 -14.35 21.72
C THR A 502 47.26 -13.94 23.06
N SER A 503 48.01 -14.12 24.16
CA SER A 503 47.54 -13.76 25.51
C SER A 503 48.69 -13.29 26.37
N MET A 504 48.48 -12.26 27.17
CA MET A 504 49.43 -11.71 28.10
C MET A 504 48.75 -11.38 29.43
N THR A 505 49.30 -11.88 30.53
CA THR A 505 48.82 -11.62 31.88
C THR A 505 49.88 -10.87 32.66
N PHE A 506 49.54 -9.68 33.14
CA PHE A 506 50.48 -8.82 33.88
C PHE A 506 49.78 -8.15 35.06
N GLN A 507 50.56 -7.78 36.06
CA GLN A 507 50.08 -7.05 37.23
C GLN A 507 49.99 -5.55 36.91
N ILE A 508 48.83 -4.94 37.20
CA ILE A 508 48.72 -3.47 37.14
C ILE A 508 49.62 -2.87 38.24
N PRO A 509 50.62 -2.05 37.89
CA PRO A 509 51.53 -1.53 38.91
C PRO A 509 50.81 -0.74 40.00
N ALA A 510 51.25 -0.93 41.25
CA ALA A 510 50.68 -0.22 42.40
C ALA A 510 50.89 1.31 42.35
N THR A 511 51.79 1.77 41.50
CA THR A 511 52.11 3.20 41.26
C THR A 511 51.17 3.86 40.26
N VAL A 512 50.32 3.10 39.56
CA VAL A 512 49.27 3.63 38.66
C VAL A 512 48.11 4.11 39.53
N ALA A 513 47.65 5.32 39.31
CA ALA A 513 46.43 5.80 39.97
C ALA A 513 45.16 5.17 39.37
N ALA A 514 44.01 5.24 40.06
CA ALA A 514 42.77 4.82 39.46
C ALA A 514 42.38 5.73 38.27
N GLY A 515 41.99 5.14 37.15
CA GLY A 515 41.69 5.86 35.92
C GLY A 515 41.77 4.98 34.69
N THR A 516 41.48 5.57 33.52
CA THR A 516 41.62 4.91 32.21
C THR A 516 42.81 5.49 31.47
N TYR A 517 43.68 4.64 31.00
CA TYR A 517 44.96 4.97 30.42
C TYR A 517 45.18 4.29 29.08
N ASP A 518 46.13 4.79 28.29
CA ASP A 518 46.66 4.09 27.12
C ASP A 518 47.52 2.93 27.57
N LEU A 519 47.25 1.73 27.07
CA LEU A 519 48.15 0.60 27.14
C LEU A 519 49.09 0.66 25.93
N LYS A 520 50.38 0.83 26.17
CA LYS A 520 51.41 0.92 25.12
C LYS A 520 52.30 -0.32 25.15
N MET A 521 52.59 -0.85 23.98
CA MET A 521 53.53 -1.93 23.78
C MET A 521 54.71 -1.42 22.94
N VAL A 522 55.89 -1.77 23.33
CA VAL A 522 57.14 -1.41 22.62
C VAL A 522 57.76 -2.68 22.09
N THR A 523 58.09 -2.68 20.81
CA THR A 523 58.81 -3.78 20.13
C THR A 523 60.31 -3.65 20.21
N PRO A 524 61.13 -4.69 19.90
CA PRO A 524 62.58 -4.67 20.01
C PRO A 524 63.26 -3.61 19.15
N ASP A 525 62.64 -3.13 18.10
CA ASP A 525 63.12 -2.02 17.26
C ASP A 525 62.82 -0.63 17.85
N GLY A 526 62.22 -0.58 19.04
CA GLY A 526 61.90 0.65 19.75
C GLY A 526 60.55 1.28 19.32
N THR A 527 59.78 0.66 18.40
CA THR A 527 58.47 1.16 17.98
C THR A 527 57.48 1.04 19.14
N SER A 528 56.85 2.16 19.52
CA SER A 528 55.86 2.20 20.59
C SER A 528 54.45 2.37 19.98
N THR A 529 53.56 1.44 20.29
CA THR A 529 52.19 1.44 19.78
C THR A 529 51.18 1.45 20.93
N VAL A 530 50.18 2.34 20.89
CA VAL A 530 49.01 2.28 21.77
C VAL A 530 48.09 1.16 21.24
N VAL A 531 47.93 0.11 22.04
CA VAL A 531 47.23 -1.12 21.60
C VAL A 531 45.76 -1.18 22.06
N CYS A 532 45.44 -0.55 23.18
CA CYS A 532 44.06 -0.43 23.70
C CYS A 532 44.00 0.57 24.87
N LYS A 533 42.82 0.79 25.45
CA LYS A 533 42.68 1.43 26.76
C LYS A 533 42.69 0.38 27.86
N ILE A 534 43.24 0.76 29.03
CA ILE A 534 43.17 -0.04 30.25
C ILE A 534 42.57 0.79 31.38
N THR A 535 41.51 0.29 32.02
CA THR A 535 40.91 0.91 33.20
C THR A 535 41.49 0.26 34.45
N ALA A 536 42.30 1.00 35.20
CA ALA A 536 42.85 0.61 36.49
C ALA A 536 41.91 1.04 37.62
N ALA A 537 41.30 0.10 38.29
CA ALA A 537 40.41 0.34 39.42
C ALA A 537 41.16 0.27 40.75
N SER A 538 40.85 1.13 41.69
CA SER A 538 41.36 0.98 43.05
C SER A 538 40.88 -0.37 43.64
N PRO A 539 41.72 -1.02 44.46
CA PRO A 539 41.30 -2.24 45.16
C PRO A 539 40.11 -1.95 46.10
N GLU A 540 39.24 -2.89 46.21
CA GLU A 540 38.19 -2.82 47.20
C GLU A 540 38.79 -3.04 48.59
N LEU A 541 38.53 -2.11 49.51
CA LEU A 541 38.91 -2.21 50.91
C LEU A 541 37.74 -2.81 51.70
N ASP A 542 38.01 -3.70 52.65
CA ASP A 542 36.97 -4.18 53.55
C ASP A 542 36.67 -3.07 54.60
N VAL A 543 35.44 -2.67 54.69
CA VAL A 543 35.00 -1.62 55.63
C VAL A 543 35.27 -2.06 57.09
N ALA A 544 35.18 -3.35 57.41
CA ALA A 544 35.45 -3.90 58.72
C ALA A 544 36.90 -3.67 59.22
N ASP A 545 37.86 -3.47 58.32
CA ASP A 545 39.27 -3.20 58.67
C ASP A 545 39.49 -1.77 59.16
N TYR A 546 38.53 -0.86 58.85
CA TYR A 546 38.69 0.59 59.12
C TYR A 546 37.74 1.14 60.21
N VAL A 547 36.59 0.46 60.42
CA VAL A 547 35.58 0.95 61.34
C VAL A 547 35.13 -0.10 62.33
N LYS A 548 34.51 0.34 63.40
CA LYS A 548 33.81 -0.46 64.40
C LYS A 548 32.36 0.02 64.51
N SER A 549 31.48 -0.80 65.07
CA SER A 549 30.18 -0.34 65.49
C SER A 549 30.30 0.77 66.52
N MET A 550 29.26 1.59 66.70
CA MET A 550 29.35 2.75 67.58
C MET A 550 29.50 2.36 69.05
N ASP A 551 29.11 1.14 69.45
CA ASP A 551 29.37 0.57 70.77
C ASP A 551 30.83 0.07 70.94
N GLY A 552 31.67 0.23 69.92
CA GLY A 552 33.10 -0.10 69.94
C GLY A 552 33.47 -1.51 69.55
N LYS A 553 32.55 -2.35 69.13
CA LYS A 553 32.82 -3.75 68.71
C LYS A 553 33.34 -3.81 67.30
N ALA A 554 34.19 -4.76 67.01
CA ALA A 554 34.62 -5.07 65.64
C ALA A 554 33.44 -5.50 64.78
N ILE A 555 33.43 -5.07 63.52
CA ILE A 555 32.51 -5.56 62.53
C ILE A 555 32.97 -6.96 62.11
N THR A 556 32.09 -7.95 62.28
CA THR A 556 32.31 -9.35 61.85
C THR A 556 31.17 -9.79 60.99
N TYR A 557 31.46 -10.55 59.96
CA TYR A 557 30.43 -11.05 59.05
C TYR A 557 29.92 -12.47 59.42
N PRO A 558 28.60 -12.79 59.30
CA PRO A 558 27.54 -11.88 58.86
C PRO A 558 27.25 -10.78 59.87
N TYR A 559 27.09 -9.54 59.37
CA TYR A 559 26.87 -8.36 60.17
C TYR A 559 25.39 -7.96 60.13
N ALA A 560 24.86 -7.54 61.28
CA ALA A 560 23.54 -6.95 61.38
C ALA A 560 23.65 -5.44 61.52
N LEU A 561 23.26 -4.72 60.46
CA LEU A 561 23.13 -3.26 60.50
C LEU A 561 21.85 -2.90 61.25
N THR A 562 21.96 -2.19 62.34
CA THR A 562 20.83 -1.79 63.17
C THR A 562 20.69 -0.28 63.29
N TRP A 563 19.60 0.18 63.86
CA TRP A 563 19.36 1.58 64.22
C TRP A 563 20.00 1.96 65.56
N GLY A 564 20.57 0.99 66.26
CA GLY A 564 21.21 1.13 67.56
C GLY A 564 22.76 1.17 67.43
N ASP A 565 23.43 1.59 68.53
CA ASP A 565 24.91 1.68 68.57
C ASP A 565 25.58 0.32 68.40
N ASP A 566 24.88 -0.78 68.65
CA ASP A 566 25.33 -2.14 68.52
C ASP A 566 25.51 -2.61 67.05
N GLY A 567 24.84 -1.94 66.09
CA GLY A 567 24.94 -2.32 64.71
C GLY A 567 25.07 -1.14 63.71
N ARG A 568 25.03 0.12 64.13
CA ARG A 568 25.38 1.25 63.28
C ARG A 568 26.86 1.58 63.40
N PHE A 569 27.41 2.24 62.40
CA PHE A 569 28.84 2.63 62.43
C PHE A 569 29.08 3.98 61.77
N ASN A 570 30.19 4.63 62.12
CA ASN A 570 30.60 5.92 61.61
C ASN A 570 31.95 5.81 60.92
N ILE A 571 32.00 6.22 59.67
CA ILE A 571 33.27 6.46 58.92
C ILE A 571 33.64 7.93 59.19
N THR A 572 34.46 8.15 60.19
CA THR A 572 34.89 9.51 60.57
C THR A 572 35.75 10.16 59.51
N GLN A 573 35.96 11.49 59.60
CA GLN A 573 36.78 12.24 58.63
C GLN A 573 38.19 11.63 58.48
N ASP A 574 38.83 11.20 59.57
CA ASP A 574 40.15 10.56 59.54
C ASP A 574 40.08 9.20 58.83
N VAL A 575 39.04 8.43 59.05
CA VAL A 575 38.84 7.14 58.37
C VAL A 575 38.51 7.35 56.90
N MET A 576 37.70 8.35 56.56
CA MET A 576 37.43 8.73 55.19
C MET A 576 38.75 9.06 54.43
N THR A 577 39.61 9.80 55.05
CA THR A 577 40.93 10.15 54.48
C THR A 577 41.82 8.91 54.29
N LYS A 578 41.85 8.00 55.30
CA LYS A 578 42.63 6.74 55.23
C LYS A 578 42.09 5.80 54.17
N MET A 579 40.78 5.76 53.99
CA MET A 579 40.12 4.94 52.95
C MET A 579 40.21 5.59 51.56
N GLY A 580 40.61 6.85 51.45
CA GLY A 580 40.67 7.57 50.19
C GLY A 580 39.31 7.90 49.58
N ILE A 581 38.30 8.22 50.42
CA ILE A 581 36.95 8.52 49.98
C ILE A 581 36.96 9.84 49.20
N LYS A 582 36.45 9.79 47.96
CA LYS A 582 36.34 10.93 47.04
C LYS A 582 35.11 10.79 46.16
N ILE A 583 34.83 11.80 45.35
CA ILE A 583 33.82 11.70 44.31
C ILE A 583 34.16 10.58 43.37
N GLY A 584 33.24 9.68 43.11
CA GLY A 584 33.37 8.47 42.31
C GLY A 584 33.61 7.18 43.11
N SER A 585 33.98 7.31 44.41
CA SER A 585 34.12 6.15 45.30
C SER A 585 32.80 5.38 45.46
N VAL A 586 32.90 4.07 45.65
CA VAL A 586 31.72 3.20 45.74
C VAL A 586 31.77 2.37 47.01
N LEU A 587 30.72 2.47 47.82
CA LEU A 587 30.48 1.62 48.98
C LEU A 587 29.51 0.49 48.57
N ARG A 588 29.91 -0.77 48.86
CA ARG A 588 29.10 -1.95 48.53
C ARG A 588 28.76 -2.77 49.78
N PHE A 589 27.51 -3.16 49.86
CA PHE A 589 26.98 -4.08 50.86
C PHE A 589 26.62 -5.38 50.17
N TYR A 590 27.20 -6.48 50.61
CA TYR A 590 26.91 -7.82 50.13
C TYR A 590 26.03 -8.52 51.16
N LYS A 591 24.95 -9.18 50.75
CA LYS A 591 24.04 -9.91 51.62
C LYS A 591 23.64 -11.28 51.01
N LYS A 592 23.06 -12.13 51.82
CA LYS A 592 22.40 -13.33 51.28
C LYS A 592 21.18 -12.92 50.44
N THR A 593 21.01 -13.61 49.32
CA THR A 593 19.80 -13.48 48.49
C THR A 593 18.55 -13.72 49.32
N ALA A 594 17.47 -12.98 49.02
CA ALA A 594 16.18 -13.03 49.71
C ALA A 594 16.08 -12.30 51.06
N THR A 595 17.16 -11.72 51.60
CA THR A 595 17.06 -10.86 52.77
C THR A 595 16.56 -9.49 52.36
N THR A 596 15.53 -8.96 53.02
CA THR A 596 15.05 -7.60 52.85
C THR A 596 15.51 -6.71 53.99
N GLY A 597 15.65 -5.41 53.74
CA GLY A 597 16.05 -4.48 54.76
C GLY A 597 16.17 -3.06 54.29
N GLN A 598 16.67 -2.20 55.12
CA GLN A 598 16.83 -0.78 54.84
C GLN A 598 18.21 -0.29 55.24
N ILE A 599 18.78 0.60 54.46
CA ILE A 599 20.04 1.29 54.75
C ILE A 599 19.80 2.78 54.63
N GLN A 600 20.32 3.55 55.59
CA GLN A 600 20.34 5.00 55.59
C GLN A 600 21.76 5.52 55.77
N ILE A 601 22.11 6.46 54.93
CA ILE A 601 23.40 7.19 55.02
C ILE A 601 23.12 8.57 55.60
N ASN A 602 23.85 8.96 56.62
CA ASN A 602 23.81 10.25 57.24
C ASN A 602 25.19 10.90 57.21
N ASN A 603 25.28 12.25 57.33
CA ASN A 603 26.55 12.90 57.57
C ASN A 603 26.95 12.83 59.06
N GLY A 604 28.12 13.37 59.42
CA GLY A 604 28.63 13.33 60.80
C GLY A 604 27.75 13.98 61.83
N ALA A 605 26.77 14.83 61.46
CA ALA A 605 25.76 15.44 62.34
C ALA A 605 24.44 14.67 62.34
N TRP A 606 24.40 13.46 61.80
CA TRP A 606 23.20 12.58 61.72
C TRP A 606 22.09 13.10 60.84
N LYS A 607 22.34 14.06 59.97
CA LYS A 607 21.39 14.49 58.95
C LYS A 607 21.34 13.43 57.86
N ALA A 608 20.17 12.95 57.51
CA ALA A 608 20.04 11.94 56.45
C ALA A 608 20.30 12.53 55.07
N TYR A 609 21.07 11.81 54.23
CA TYR A 609 21.36 12.21 52.86
C TYR A 609 20.17 11.92 51.92
N THR A 610 19.54 10.77 52.07
CA THR A 610 18.38 10.36 51.26
C THR A 610 17.30 9.80 52.17
N THR A 611 16.09 9.65 51.60
CA THR A 611 15.12 8.70 52.13
C THR A 611 15.73 7.33 52.22
N LEU A 612 15.32 6.55 53.21
CA LEU A 612 15.72 5.17 53.41
C LEU A 612 15.76 4.44 52.08
N THR A 613 16.89 3.74 51.81
CA THR A 613 17.01 2.85 50.66
C THR A 613 16.46 1.49 51.06
N ASP A 614 15.33 1.13 50.49
CA ASP A 614 14.74 -0.19 50.67
C ASP A 614 15.48 -1.20 49.79
N TRP A 615 15.90 -2.30 50.38
CA TRP A 615 16.50 -3.43 49.69
C TRP A 615 15.51 -4.59 49.64
N ASN A 616 14.95 -4.85 48.46
CA ASN A 616 13.78 -5.71 48.27
C ASN A 616 14.07 -7.21 48.03
N GLY A 617 15.21 -7.70 48.38
CA GLY A 617 15.51 -9.15 48.42
C GLY A 617 15.96 -9.81 47.13
N THR A 618 15.87 -9.15 45.94
CA THR A 618 16.25 -9.74 44.66
C THR A 618 17.74 -9.55 44.32
N GLU A 619 18.39 -8.54 44.90
CA GLU A 619 19.79 -8.21 44.66
C GLU A 619 20.68 -8.70 45.81
N SER A 620 21.85 -9.26 45.48
CA SER A 620 22.85 -9.70 46.46
C SER A 620 23.86 -8.60 46.83
N VAL A 621 23.92 -7.52 46.06
CA VAL A 621 24.84 -6.39 46.26
C VAL A 621 24.12 -5.06 46.12
N LEU A 622 24.21 -4.19 47.11
CA LEU A 622 23.84 -2.79 47.02
C LEU A 622 25.09 -1.95 46.83
N SER A 623 25.14 -1.15 45.79
CA SER A 623 26.23 -0.21 45.52
C SER A 623 25.78 1.23 45.67
N ILE A 624 26.52 2.00 46.47
CA ILE A 624 26.27 3.42 46.72
C ILE A 624 27.46 4.19 46.22
N THR A 625 27.28 4.99 45.14
CA THR A 625 28.35 5.83 44.60
C THR A 625 28.35 7.18 45.27
N ILE A 626 29.50 7.60 45.76
CA ILE A 626 29.71 8.93 46.35
C ILE A 626 29.81 9.94 45.19
N ASN A 627 28.66 10.43 44.72
CA ASN A 627 28.62 11.47 43.70
C ASN A 627 28.92 12.85 44.30
N LYS A 628 28.96 13.90 43.47
CA LYS A 628 29.22 15.27 43.93
C LYS A 628 28.22 15.72 44.99
N ALA A 629 26.90 15.50 44.81
CA ALA A 629 25.87 15.87 45.75
C ALA A 629 26.02 15.15 47.10
N CYS A 630 26.37 13.86 47.08
CA CYS A 630 26.66 13.08 48.26
C CYS A 630 27.91 13.61 48.99
N MET A 631 28.96 13.95 48.27
CA MET A 631 30.21 14.48 48.85
C MET A 631 30.00 15.88 49.44
N ASP A 632 29.26 16.76 48.75
CA ASP A 632 28.91 18.10 49.27
C ASP A 632 28.11 17.97 50.58
N PHE A 633 27.17 17.06 50.65
CA PHE A 633 26.39 16.77 51.84
C PHE A 633 27.23 16.20 53.00
N ILE A 634 28.17 15.27 52.70
CA ILE A 634 29.09 14.75 53.70
C ILE A 634 29.96 15.89 54.25
N ASN A 635 30.37 16.83 53.43
CA ASN A 635 31.24 17.96 53.81
C ASN A 635 30.51 19.04 54.66
N GLU A 636 29.15 19.07 54.69
CA GLU A 636 28.43 19.95 55.63
C GLU A 636 28.74 19.62 57.10
N SER A 637 28.94 18.32 57.39
CA SER A 637 29.43 17.82 58.66
C SER A 637 30.20 16.54 58.44
N PRO A 638 31.55 16.63 58.42
CA PRO A 638 32.37 15.51 57.95
C PRO A 638 32.17 14.22 58.74
N GLY A 639 32.00 13.15 57.97
CA GLY A 639 31.73 11.78 58.41
C GLY A 639 30.52 11.16 57.73
N ILE A 640 30.50 9.83 57.64
CA ILE A 640 29.44 9.05 57.08
C ILE A 640 28.93 8.10 58.14
N VAL A 641 27.73 8.37 58.66
CA VAL A 641 27.05 7.43 59.60
C VAL A 641 26.13 6.53 58.81
N ILE A 642 26.33 5.22 58.96
CA ILE A 642 25.53 4.18 58.32
C ILE A 642 24.74 3.45 59.37
N GLN A 643 23.44 3.42 59.18
CA GLN A 643 22.46 2.75 60.05
C GLN A 643 21.36 2.09 59.21
N GLY A 644 20.59 1.22 59.79
CA GLY A 644 19.50 0.58 59.06
C GLY A 644 18.87 -0.57 59.81
N GLY A 645 18.13 -1.37 59.04
CA GLY A 645 17.58 -2.62 59.49
C GLY A 645 17.87 -3.68 58.42
N LEU A 646 19.13 -4.13 58.32
CA LEU A 646 19.56 -5.13 57.36
C LEU A 646 20.40 -6.18 58.05
N ASN A 647 19.87 -7.37 58.18
CA ASN A 647 20.56 -8.54 58.68
C ASN A 647 21.30 -9.31 57.58
N ASP A 648 22.24 -10.17 57.96
CA ASP A 648 22.96 -11.03 57.05
C ASP A 648 23.84 -10.33 56.01
N ILE A 649 24.41 -9.19 56.33
CA ILE A 649 25.45 -8.60 55.51
C ILE A 649 26.68 -9.52 55.58
N THR A 650 27.04 -10.08 54.42
CA THR A 650 28.14 -11.05 54.31
C THR A 650 29.49 -10.38 54.06
N LYS A 651 29.52 -9.17 53.59
CA LYS A 651 30.69 -8.33 53.35
C LYS A 651 30.30 -6.87 53.15
N MET A 652 31.12 -5.94 53.54
CA MET A 652 31.02 -4.52 53.17
C MET A 652 32.34 -4.08 52.58
N THR A 653 32.35 -3.56 51.37
CA THR A 653 33.56 -3.08 50.73
C THR A 653 33.43 -1.63 50.33
N PHE A 654 34.59 -0.98 50.26
CA PHE A 654 34.74 0.37 49.78
C PHE A 654 35.78 0.44 48.68
N GLN A 655 35.42 0.99 47.56
CA GLN A 655 36.33 1.23 46.43
C GLN A 655 36.61 2.74 46.33
N PRO A 656 37.86 3.19 46.59
CA PRO A 656 38.23 4.60 46.60
C PRO A 656 38.14 5.30 45.25
#